data_6f9016fcc0b603d470369c5651c122f6
#
_entry.id   6f9016fcc0b603d470369c5651c122f6
#
_cell.length_a   1.000
_cell.length_b   1.000
_cell.length_c   1.000
_cell.angle_alpha   90.00
_cell.angle_beta   90.00
_cell.angle_gamma   90.00
#
_symmetry.space_group_name_H-M   'P 1'
#
loop_
_entity.id
_entity.type
_entity.pdbx_description
1 polymer ?
#
loop_
_entity_poly.entity_id
_entity_poly.type
_entity_poly.pdbx_seq_one_letter_code
_entity_poly.pdbx_strand_id
1 'polypeptide(L)'
;MPRIIFKCRYLKNASEHLNNFVEYVATRDGVEKVPDTRGLLPATKKQQELVVDILQKIPDTADLLEYEDYLKNQTRENASEFITVALEQNMDLLGKRENYVGYIANRPGAEPLGAHGLFTDANVPVVLSQVAKEVGSHTGNVWTNVVSLQREDAARLGYDNAKAWQNLICSQRNHIAQQMKIKPENLRWYAAFHNEGHHPHVHIIAYSVNSSEAYVTKEAINNMRSGFAKEIFKQDLLQIYSEQTKRRDILTDQSRDVIAEIISQISTGICENKTIEELITQLAERLKHTSGKKQYGYLKAPLKAVIDQIVDELAKDERVAECYEKWYEMRNEVLRTYADKLSPLLPLSQQKEFKSIKNMVITEAMHIGGHHFTFEPDEAVEALPPVEEPEPDTDHSIPESLWEEELEEETAEFHPHVKWSAPYKEARAFLYGTDNLEPDFTEAYHLFMEEAETGNALAMHDLGRMHMDGIGMDMDADLAQEWYAKALDTFMEVEAEKPKPYLQYRIGKMHAAGLGTPQDYGAAAEWFKMAVAKNHKYAQYSLAGLYYQGRGMEQDFETAFDLYWKSARQVNPYASYELAKMLRNGIGTEKDLDEAEDHFQRAFAGFVKLEAASRDDKLQYRIGHMLYHGVGIEKDVAAAIVYFEKAARLGNVHAQYMLGKIYLLGEDISKDIEAAMKWLTASAEQGNQYAQYALGKLYLFGHDVPRDRDAALKWLTESAAQGNIYARFLLDHMDSFRDPSVLLAATRLMHHLGNIFRDEKRQFGGGMMQSDRKLLKKLWQKKIAQGHARDDHAPKQTY
;
A
#
# COMPACT_ATOMS: atom_id res chain seq x y z
N MET A 1 -28.30 1.05 -12.57
CA MET A 1 -27.89 2.20 -13.41
C MET A 1 -26.71 2.86 -12.71
N PRO A 2 -25.73 3.40 -13.44
CA PRO A 2 -24.64 4.11 -12.76
C PRO A 2 -25.19 5.31 -12.00
N ARG A 3 -24.68 5.55 -10.80
CA ARG A 3 -25.11 6.66 -9.92
C ARG A 3 -24.66 8.04 -10.45
N ILE A 4 -23.67 8.04 -11.35
CA ILE A 4 -23.13 9.24 -12.00
C ILE A 4 -23.04 9.03 -13.51
N ILE A 5 -23.51 10.01 -14.28
CA ILE A 5 -23.33 10.08 -15.71
C ILE A 5 -22.30 11.16 -16.01
N PHE A 6 -21.21 10.79 -16.70
CA PHE A 6 -20.17 11.71 -17.15
C PHE A 6 -20.02 11.62 -18.66
N LYS A 7 -20.26 12.71 -19.36
CA LYS A 7 -20.11 12.81 -20.81
C LYS A 7 -19.07 13.88 -21.14
N CYS A 8 -18.09 13.55 -21.94
CA CYS A 8 -17.07 14.47 -22.42
C CYS A 8 -17.11 14.53 -23.96
N ARG A 9 -17.17 15.72 -24.51
CA ARG A 9 -17.23 15.97 -25.96
C ARG A 9 -16.27 17.06 -26.38
N TYR A 10 -15.66 16.88 -27.53
CA TYR A 10 -14.85 17.90 -28.18
C TYR A 10 -15.73 18.85 -28.97
N LEU A 11 -15.55 20.14 -28.76
CA LEU A 11 -16.25 21.17 -29.53
C LEU A 11 -15.38 21.53 -30.74
N LYS A 12 -15.86 21.18 -31.94
CA LYS A 12 -15.18 21.49 -33.18
C LYS A 12 -15.29 22.97 -33.53
N ASN A 13 -14.20 23.54 -33.99
CA ASN A 13 -14.00 24.92 -34.37
C ASN A 13 -15.11 25.52 -35.25
N ALA A 14 -16.01 26.27 -34.66
CA ALA A 14 -16.66 27.41 -35.31
C ALA A 14 -16.81 28.47 -34.23
N SER A 15 -16.10 29.58 -34.30
CA SER A 15 -16.09 30.64 -33.29
C SER A 15 -17.48 31.13 -32.89
N GLU A 16 -18.42 31.14 -33.85
CA GLU A 16 -19.84 31.47 -33.60
C GLU A 16 -20.56 30.39 -32.76
N HIS A 17 -20.28 29.11 -32.99
CA HIS A 17 -20.89 28.04 -32.21
C HIS A 17 -20.40 27.95 -30.76
N LEU A 18 -19.15 28.31 -30.49
CA LEU A 18 -18.58 28.33 -29.15
C LEU A 18 -19.15 29.46 -28.29
N ASN A 19 -19.34 30.65 -28.88
CA ASN A 19 -19.98 31.76 -28.20
C ASN A 19 -21.42 31.39 -27.79
N ASN A 20 -22.24 30.94 -28.77
CA ASN A 20 -23.62 30.55 -28.55
C ASN A 20 -23.73 29.39 -27.55
N PHE A 21 -22.77 28.46 -27.54
CA PHE A 21 -22.73 27.36 -26.58
C PHE A 21 -22.48 27.83 -25.14
N VAL A 22 -21.56 28.76 -24.95
CA VAL A 22 -21.32 29.36 -23.61
C VAL A 22 -22.55 30.07 -23.09
N GLU A 23 -23.18 30.90 -23.93
CA GLU A 23 -24.41 31.64 -23.57
C GLU A 23 -25.55 30.66 -23.27
N TYR A 24 -25.76 29.65 -24.12
CA TYR A 24 -26.78 28.63 -23.92
C TYR A 24 -26.58 27.85 -22.59
N VAL A 25 -25.36 27.42 -22.27
CA VAL A 25 -25.07 26.71 -21.00
C VAL A 25 -25.27 27.58 -19.78
N ALA A 26 -24.99 28.88 -19.90
CA ALA A 26 -25.08 29.83 -18.79
C ALA A 26 -26.50 30.35 -18.50
N THR A 27 -27.41 30.31 -19.49
CA THR A 27 -28.71 31.03 -19.39
C THR A 27 -29.93 30.16 -19.67
N ARG A 28 -29.74 28.86 -20.08
CA ARG A 28 -30.88 27.98 -20.38
C ARG A 28 -31.76 27.71 -19.14
N ASP A 29 -32.96 27.23 -19.41
CA ASP A 29 -33.94 26.88 -18.36
C ASP A 29 -33.38 25.84 -17.38
N GLY A 30 -33.67 26.03 -16.08
CA GLY A 30 -33.14 25.16 -15.00
C GLY A 30 -31.77 25.54 -14.48
N VAL A 31 -31.08 26.56 -15.03
CA VAL A 31 -29.77 27.01 -14.50
C VAL A 31 -29.98 27.83 -13.22
N GLU A 32 -29.24 27.48 -12.16
CA GLU A 32 -29.18 28.30 -10.95
C GLU A 32 -28.40 29.58 -11.25
N LYS A 33 -29.12 30.72 -11.23
CA LYS A 33 -28.56 32.03 -11.60
C LYS A 33 -27.75 32.62 -10.44
N VAL A 34 -26.60 33.21 -10.77
CA VAL A 34 -25.79 33.95 -9.81
C VAL A 34 -26.23 35.44 -9.82
N PRO A 35 -26.53 36.04 -8.67
CA PRO A 35 -26.97 37.44 -8.62
C PRO A 35 -25.92 38.40 -9.19
N ASP A 36 -26.30 39.18 -10.22
CA ASP A 36 -25.48 40.28 -10.75
C ASP A 36 -26.06 41.60 -10.28
N THR A 37 -25.34 42.28 -9.37
CA THR A 37 -25.79 43.57 -8.85
C THR A 37 -25.98 44.64 -9.92
N ARG A 38 -25.39 44.51 -11.12
CA ARG A 38 -25.59 45.39 -12.28
C ARG A 38 -26.97 45.23 -12.90
N GLY A 39 -27.64 44.10 -12.64
CA GLY A 39 -29.00 43.83 -13.11
C GLY A 39 -30.03 44.80 -12.56
N LEU A 40 -29.82 45.33 -11.37
CA LEU A 40 -30.69 46.29 -10.70
C LEU A 40 -30.63 47.71 -11.29
N LEU A 41 -29.68 47.99 -12.18
CA LEU A 41 -29.59 49.27 -12.87
C LEU A 41 -30.73 49.41 -13.91
N PRO A 42 -31.15 50.63 -14.28
CA PRO A 42 -32.16 50.86 -15.30
C PRO A 42 -31.76 50.21 -16.65
N ALA A 43 -32.76 49.68 -17.36
CA ALA A 43 -32.57 49.08 -18.68
C ALA A 43 -31.88 50.07 -19.63
N THR A 44 -30.93 49.60 -20.41
CA THR A 44 -30.22 50.41 -21.39
C THR A 44 -31.16 50.81 -22.53
N LYS A 45 -30.84 51.94 -23.17
CA LYS A 45 -31.62 52.38 -24.35
C LYS A 45 -31.75 51.28 -25.43
N LYS A 46 -30.68 50.51 -25.62
CA LYS A 46 -30.68 49.39 -26.57
C LYS A 46 -31.55 48.22 -26.14
N GLN A 47 -31.62 47.91 -24.86
CA GLN A 47 -32.57 46.92 -24.34
C GLN A 47 -34.00 47.38 -24.50
N GLN A 48 -34.29 48.64 -24.19
CA GLN A 48 -35.63 49.25 -24.37
C GLN A 48 -36.05 49.22 -25.84
N GLU A 49 -35.16 49.58 -26.77
CA GLU A 49 -35.39 49.51 -28.22
C GLU A 49 -35.67 48.08 -28.69
N LEU A 50 -34.92 47.09 -28.15
CA LEU A 50 -35.10 45.68 -28.46
C LEU A 50 -36.42 45.11 -27.92
N VAL A 51 -36.82 45.46 -26.71
CA VAL A 51 -38.14 45.12 -26.14
C VAL A 51 -39.24 45.62 -27.06
N VAL A 52 -39.17 46.87 -27.50
CA VAL A 52 -40.16 47.45 -28.44
C VAL A 52 -40.17 46.72 -29.78
N ASP A 53 -38.98 46.37 -30.29
CA ASP A 53 -38.84 45.66 -31.58
C ASP A 53 -39.41 44.22 -31.49
N ILE A 54 -39.21 43.50 -30.36
CA ILE A 54 -39.78 42.18 -30.11
C ILE A 54 -41.30 42.26 -30.08
N LEU A 55 -41.87 43.19 -29.31
CA LEU A 55 -43.32 43.36 -29.21
C LEU A 55 -43.96 43.70 -30.54
N GLN A 56 -43.29 44.49 -31.38
CA GLN A 56 -43.78 44.79 -32.73
C GLN A 56 -43.77 43.60 -33.70
N LYS A 57 -42.81 42.73 -33.56
CA LYS A 57 -42.60 41.60 -34.46
C LYS A 57 -43.30 40.31 -33.99
N ILE A 58 -43.48 40.16 -32.69
CA ILE A 58 -44.09 39.01 -32.03
C ILE A 58 -45.05 39.54 -30.96
N PRO A 59 -46.28 40.04 -31.35
CA PRO A 59 -47.24 40.66 -30.43
C PRO A 59 -47.61 39.79 -29.24
N ASP A 60 -47.65 38.45 -29.41
CA ASP A 60 -48.08 37.49 -28.37
C ASP A 60 -47.07 37.44 -27.20
N THR A 61 -45.90 38.03 -27.36
CA THR A 61 -44.90 38.13 -26.25
C THR A 61 -45.30 39.21 -25.21
N ALA A 62 -46.33 40.03 -25.50
CA ALA A 62 -46.87 40.97 -24.52
C ALA A 62 -47.62 40.27 -23.36
N ASP A 63 -48.00 38.99 -23.53
CA ASP A 63 -48.72 38.20 -22.53
C ASP A 63 -47.72 37.40 -21.61
N LEU A 64 -46.42 37.56 -21.82
CA LEU A 64 -45.41 36.87 -21.00
C LEU A 64 -45.29 37.53 -19.60
N LEU A 65 -45.13 36.70 -18.56
CA LEU A 65 -44.96 37.17 -17.17
C LEU A 65 -43.70 38.04 -17.04
N GLU A 66 -42.65 37.74 -17.75
CA GLU A 66 -41.38 38.48 -17.80
C GLU A 66 -41.56 39.87 -18.40
N TYR A 67 -42.55 40.07 -19.30
CA TYR A 67 -42.91 41.40 -19.77
C TYR A 67 -43.65 42.21 -18.71
N GLU A 68 -44.57 41.60 -17.95
CA GLU A 68 -45.21 42.23 -16.80
C GLU A 68 -44.20 42.68 -15.74
N ASP A 69 -43.21 41.84 -15.46
CA ASP A 69 -42.14 42.15 -14.49
C ASP A 69 -41.22 43.28 -15.00
N TYR A 70 -40.95 43.31 -16.31
CA TYR A 70 -40.26 44.43 -16.92
C TYR A 70 -41.07 45.73 -16.87
N LEU A 71 -42.38 45.67 -17.06
CA LEU A 71 -43.25 46.85 -16.92
C LEU A 71 -43.31 47.37 -15.50
N LYS A 72 -43.29 46.49 -14.48
CA LYS A 72 -43.23 46.87 -13.05
C LYS A 72 -41.94 47.57 -12.69
N ASN A 73 -40.80 46.97 -13.14
CA ASN A 73 -39.46 47.47 -12.86
C ASN A 73 -38.56 47.36 -14.12
N GLN A 74 -38.36 48.49 -14.77
CA GLN A 74 -37.57 48.57 -16.01
C GLN A 74 -36.05 48.48 -15.74
N THR A 75 -35.63 47.36 -15.11
CA THR A 75 -34.23 47.06 -14.82
C THR A 75 -33.57 46.33 -15.99
N ARG A 76 -32.27 46.32 -16.00
CA ARG A 76 -31.47 45.56 -16.97
C ARG A 76 -31.77 44.09 -16.92
N GLU A 77 -31.96 43.55 -15.73
CA GLU A 77 -32.30 42.16 -15.48
C GLU A 77 -33.65 41.78 -16.09
N ASN A 78 -34.72 42.50 -15.72
CA ASN A 78 -36.06 42.21 -16.24
C ASN A 78 -36.15 42.39 -17.74
N ALA A 79 -35.45 43.39 -18.29
CA ALA A 79 -35.38 43.60 -19.74
C ALA A 79 -34.66 42.43 -20.43
N SER A 80 -33.55 41.94 -19.83
CA SER A 80 -32.79 40.79 -20.39
C SER A 80 -33.59 39.50 -20.30
N GLU A 81 -34.28 39.26 -19.19
CA GLU A 81 -35.11 38.07 -18.98
C GLU A 81 -36.29 38.02 -19.96
N PHE A 82 -37.05 39.11 -20.10
CA PHE A 82 -38.09 39.20 -21.13
C PHE A 82 -37.55 38.93 -22.55
N ILE A 83 -36.45 39.59 -22.92
CA ILE A 83 -35.84 39.41 -24.24
C ILE A 83 -35.47 37.92 -24.46
N THR A 84 -34.87 37.26 -23.45
CA THR A 84 -34.47 35.86 -23.54
C THR A 84 -35.65 34.94 -23.72
N VAL A 85 -36.67 35.02 -22.84
CA VAL A 85 -37.85 34.17 -22.88
C VAL A 85 -38.67 34.38 -24.15
N ALA A 86 -38.87 35.65 -24.56
CA ALA A 86 -39.59 35.97 -25.79
C ALA A 86 -38.90 35.37 -27.02
N LEU A 87 -37.57 35.35 -27.06
CA LEU A 87 -36.81 34.75 -28.16
C LEU A 87 -36.81 33.23 -28.10
N GLU A 88 -36.68 32.60 -26.91
CA GLU A 88 -36.71 31.17 -26.71
C GLU A 88 -38.06 30.55 -27.06
N GLN A 89 -39.15 31.10 -26.61
CA GLN A 89 -40.48 30.60 -26.92
C GLN A 89 -40.87 30.72 -28.39
N ASN A 90 -40.20 31.60 -29.15
CA ASN A 90 -40.48 31.88 -30.55
C ASN A 90 -39.31 31.45 -31.48
N MET A 91 -38.45 30.54 -31.04
CA MET A 91 -37.29 30.05 -31.82
C MET A 91 -37.69 29.50 -33.20
N ASP A 92 -38.85 28.86 -33.31
CA ASP A 92 -39.36 28.31 -34.58
C ASP A 92 -39.72 29.40 -35.58
N LEU A 93 -40.15 30.57 -35.12
CA LEU A 93 -40.42 31.75 -35.96
C LEU A 93 -39.16 32.47 -36.37
N LEU A 94 -38.09 32.40 -35.57
CA LEU A 94 -36.78 32.99 -35.80
C LEU A 94 -35.90 32.16 -36.69
N GLY A 95 -36.02 30.82 -36.62
CA GLY A 95 -35.25 29.84 -37.46
C GLY A 95 -35.47 29.95 -38.96
N LYS A 96 -36.53 30.65 -39.40
CA LYS A 96 -36.78 31.02 -40.82
C LYS A 96 -36.16 32.35 -41.23
N ARG A 97 -35.51 33.09 -40.32
CA ARG A 97 -34.87 34.39 -40.58
C ARG A 97 -33.45 34.39 -40.01
N GLU A 98 -32.51 33.68 -40.69
CA GLU A 98 -31.09 33.54 -40.35
C GLU A 98 -30.37 34.87 -40.04
N ASN A 99 -30.91 36.01 -40.48
CA ASN A 99 -30.31 37.32 -40.25
C ASN A 99 -30.67 37.99 -38.91
N TYR A 100 -31.67 37.52 -38.16
CA TYR A 100 -32.14 38.22 -37.00
C TYR A 100 -31.46 37.83 -35.70
N VAL A 101 -31.16 36.54 -35.52
CA VAL A 101 -30.39 36.03 -34.39
C VAL A 101 -28.93 36.48 -34.45
N GLY A 102 -28.35 36.44 -35.65
CA GLY A 102 -27.02 37.01 -35.91
C GLY A 102 -26.95 38.53 -35.66
N TYR A 103 -28.01 39.25 -35.94
CA TYR A 103 -28.10 40.71 -35.71
C TYR A 103 -28.22 41.03 -34.20
N ILE A 104 -28.93 40.22 -33.39
CA ILE A 104 -29.07 40.44 -31.97
C ILE A 104 -27.82 40.00 -31.19
N ALA A 105 -27.22 38.88 -31.57
CA ALA A 105 -26.01 38.35 -30.94
C ALA A 105 -24.76 39.21 -31.27
N ASN A 106 -24.72 39.87 -32.40
CA ASN A 106 -23.53 40.60 -32.92
C ASN A 106 -23.65 42.12 -32.87
N ARG A 107 -24.72 42.72 -32.24
CA ARG A 107 -24.76 44.16 -32.07
C ARG A 107 -23.62 44.68 -31.18
N PRO A 108 -22.76 45.57 -31.66
CA PRO A 108 -21.72 46.17 -30.81
C PRO A 108 -22.39 46.90 -29.60
N GLY A 109 -22.19 46.40 -28.40
CA GLY A 109 -22.69 47.01 -27.17
C GLY A 109 -23.96 46.39 -26.56
N ALA A 110 -24.52 45.31 -27.10
CA ALA A 110 -25.50 44.48 -26.38
C ALA A 110 -24.71 43.46 -25.53
N GLU A 111 -24.28 43.88 -24.36
CA GLU A 111 -23.90 42.95 -23.32
C GLU A 111 -25.17 42.29 -22.77
N PRO A 112 -25.30 40.94 -22.72
CA PRO A 112 -26.39 40.34 -21.95
C PRO A 112 -26.12 40.68 -20.49
N LEU A 113 -26.81 41.65 -19.97
CA LEU A 113 -26.75 42.07 -18.58
C LEU A 113 -27.95 41.47 -17.89
N GLY A 114 -27.74 40.39 -17.19
CA GLY A 114 -28.71 39.67 -16.40
C GLY A 114 -28.03 38.61 -15.53
N ALA A 115 -28.78 38.07 -14.59
CA ALA A 115 -28.28 36.97 -13.79
C ALA A 115 -27.97 35.75 -14.72
N HIS A 116 -26.78 35.24 -14.69
CA HIS A 116 -26.37 34.04 -15.41
C HIS A 116 -25.85 32.98 -14.46
N GLY A 117 -25.90 31.72 -14.88
CA GLY A 117 -25.48 30.58 -14.06
C GLY A 117 -23.99 30.23 -14.18
N LEU A 118 -23.22 31.02 -14.94
CA LEU A 118 -21.82 30.68 -15.18
C LEU A 118 -20.92 31.01 -13.98
N PHE A 119 -20.11 30.06 -13.55
CA PHE A 119 -19.13 30.20 -12.47
C PHE A 119 -17.80 29.55 -12.85
N THR A 120 -16.75 29.85 -12.12
CA THR A 120 -15.38 29.28 -12.25
C THR A 120 -14.72 29.18 -10.87
N ASP A 121 -13.41 29.32 -10.77
CA ASP A 121 -12.67 29.27 -9.50
C ASP A 121 -13.26 30.24 -8.45
N ALA A 122 -13.13 29.88 -7.17
CA ALA A 122 -13.68 30.67 -6.07
C ALA A 122 -13.13 32.11 -6.10
N ASN A 123 -14.04 33.07 -5.88
CA ASN A 123 -13.73 34.51 -5.85
C ASN A 123 -13.25 35.10 -7.19
N VAL A 124 -13.41 34.40 -8.31
CA VAL A 124 -13.13 34.94 -9.63
C VAL A 124 -14.46 35.46 -10.23
N PRO A 125 -14.62 36.76 -10.49
CA PRO A 125 -15.84 37.29 -11.11
C PRO A 125 -15.93 36.81 -12.55
N VAL A 126 -17.13 36.37 -12.96
CA VAL A 126 -17.41 35.91 -14.31
C VAL A 126 -18.29 36.90 -15.03
N VAL A 127 -17.87 37.34 -16.20
CA VAL A 127 -18.65 38.18 -17.11
C VAL A 127 -18.98 37.37 -18.35
N LEU A 128 -20.24 36.99 -18.54
CA LEU A 128 -20.69 36.05 -19.57
C LEU A 128 -20.21 36.46 -20.98
N SER A 129 -20.34 37.73 -21.37
CA SER A 129 -19.91 38.22 -22.69
C SER A 129 -18.40 38.13 -22.92
N GLN A 130 -17.61 38.32 -21.85
CA GLN A 130 -16.15 38.16 -21.94
C GLN A 130 -15.78 36.72 -22.09
N VAL A 131 -16.40 35.82 -21.32
CA VAL A 131 -16.14 34.37 -21.41
C VAL A 131 -16.58 33.83 -22.75
N ALA A 132 -17.75 34.19 -23.25
CA ALA A 132 -18.24 33.76 -24.55
C ALA A 132 -17.27 34.20 -25.68
N LYS A 133 -16.78 35.45 -25.63
CA LYS A 133 -15.78 35.97 -26.56
C LYS A 133 -14.43 35.26 -26.44
N GLU A 134 -13.98 35.01 -25.21
CA GLU A 134 -12.71 34.31 -24.94
C GLU A 134 -12.75 32.88 -25.50
N VAL A 135 -13.78 32.10 -25.15
CA VAL A 135 -13.98 30.73 -25.62
C VAL A 135 -14.19 30.70 -27.14
N GLY A 136 -15.00 31.61 -27.67
CA GLY A 136 -15.31 31.75 -29.10
C GLY A 136 -14.11 32.10 -29.98
N SER A 137 -13.16 32.88 -29.46
CA SER A 137 -11.94 33.27 -30.16
C SER A 137 -10.79 32.27 -29.94
N HIS A 138 -11.00 31.26 -29.09
CA HIS A 138 -9.93 30.29 -28.79
C HIS A 138 -9.59 29.40 -29.98
N THR A 139 -8.32 29.29 -30.30
CA THR A 139 -7.82 28.52 -31.45
C THR A 139 -7.42 27.08 -31.11
N GLY A 140 -7.36 26.72 -29.81
CA GLY A 140 -7.01 25.40 -29.34
C GLY A 140 -8.23 24.50 -29.10
N ASN A 141 -7.98 23.36 -28.46
CA ASN A 141 -9.03 22.41 -28.14
C ASN A 141 -9.92 22.90 -26.99
N VAL A 142 -11.22 22.93 -27.20
CA VAL A 142 -12.23 23.22 -26.17
C VAL A 142 -13.05 21.96 -25.93
N TRP A 143 -13.21 21.58 -24.67
CA TRP A 143 -13.98 20.41 -24.27
C TRP A 143 -15.16 20.80 -23.40
N THR A 144 -16.28 20.13 -23.63
CA THR A 144 -17.45 20.22 -22.75
C THR A 144 -17.63 18.90 -22.02
N ASN A 145 -17.83 18.99 -20.72
CA ASN A 145 -18.10 17.85 -19.87
C ASN A 145 -19.46 18.08 -19.19
N VAL A 146 -20.27 17.04 -19.14
CA VAL A 146 -21.55 17.05 -18.42
C VAL A 146 -21.48 16.02 -17.34
N VAL A 147 -21.66 16.45 -16.09
CA VAL A 147 -21.72 15.59 -14.92
C VAL A 147 -23.12 15.64 -14.35
N SER A 148 -23.81 14.51 -14.29
CA SER A 148 -25.21 14.42 -13.87
C SER A 148 -25.36 13.39 -12.75
N LEU A 149 -26.22 13.68 -11.78
CA LEU A 149 -26.61 12.82 -10.68
C LEU A 149 -28.11 12.50 -10.77
N GLN A 150 -28.52 11.40 -10.10
CA GLN A 150 -29.94 11.18 -9.83
C GLN A 150 -30.42 12.22 -8.79
N ARG A 151 -31.68 12.66 -8.90
CA ARG A 151 -32.23 13.69 -8.00
C ARG A 151 -32.11 13.32 -6.52
N GLU A 152 -32.36 12.07 -6.18
CA GLU A 152 -32.31 11.59 -4.80
C GLU A 152 -30.88 11.67 -4.25
N ASP A 153 -29.88 11.27 -5.05
CA ASP A 153 -28.47 11.35 -4.67
C ASP A 153 -27.99 12.80 -4.56
N ALA A 154 -28.40 13.67 -5.49
CA ALA A 154 -28.02 15.08 -5.45
C ALA A 154 -28.55 15.78 -4.19
N ALA A 155 -29.82 15.58 -3.85
CA ALA A 155 -30.44 16.16 -2.66
C ALA A 155 -29.79 15.63 -1.36
N ARG A 156 -29.59 14.31 -1.29
CA ARG A 156 -29.01 13.66 -0.11
C ARG A 156 -27.55 14.03 0.13
N LEU A 157 -26.76 14.22 -0.94
CA LEU A 157 -25.34 14.54 -0.87
C LEU A 157 -25.05 16.06 -0.91
N GLY A 158 -26.11 16.89 -1.01
CA GLY A 158 -26.00 18.34 -1.02
C GLY A 158 -25.50 18.94 -2.34
N TYR A 159 -25.62 18.20 -3.46
CA TYR A 159 -25.28 18.66 -4.81
C TYR A 159 -26.51 19.19 -5.57
N ASP A 160 -27.44 19.80 -4.88
CA ASP A 160 -28.65 20.44 -5.42
C ASP A 160 -28.50 21.95 -5.62
N ASN A 161 -27.29 22.49 -5.52
CA ASN A 161 -27.00 23.91 -5.66
C ASN A 161 -25.65 24.14 -6.39
N ALA A 162 -25.53 25.29 -7.04
CA ALA A 162 -24.37 25.68 -7.83
C ALA A 162 -23.08 25.77 -7.00
N LYS A 163 -23.19 26.16 -5.74
CA LYS A 163 -22.02 26.31 -4.85
C LYS A 163 -21.35 25.01 -4.52
N ALA A 164 -22.11 23.93 -4.30
CA ALA A 164 -21.59 22.61 -4.05
C ALA A 164 -20.82 22.08 -5.28
N TRP A 165 -21.39 22.30 -6.49
CA TRP A 165 -20.71 21.93 -7.74
C TRP A 165 -19.45 22.76 -8.00
N GLN A 166 -19.47 24.07 -7.69
CA GLN A 166 -18.27 24.91 -7.77
C GLN A 166 -17.15 24.35 -6.89
N ASN A 167 -17.46 24.04 -5.63
CA ASN A 167 -16.48 23.49 -4.68
C ASN A 167 -15.92 22.14 -5.17
N LEU A 168 -16.79 21.27 -5.70
CA LEU A 168 -16.39 19.98 -6.26
C LEU A 168 -15.43 20.14 -7.45
N ILE A 169 -15.76 21.01 -8.42
CA ILE A 169 -14.92 21.23 -9.60
C ILE A 169 -13.57 21.84 -9.19
N CYS A 170 -13.58 22.81 -8.24
CA CYS A 170 -12.34 23.38 -7.69
C CYS A 170 -11.46 22.30 -7.05
N SER A 171 -12.05 21.33 -6.31
CA SER A 171 -11.29 20.22 -5.71
C SER A 171 -10.69 19.30 -6.76
N GLN A 172 -11.40 19.09 -7.88
CA GLN A 172 -10.97 18.24 -8.98
C GLN A 172 -10.12 18.96 -10.04
N ARG A 173 -9.87 20.27 -9.90
CA ARG A 173 -9.20 21.11 -10.88
C ARG A 173 -7.86 20.54 -11.38
N ASN A 174 -7.00 20.12 -10.47
CA ASN A 174 -5.69 19.57 -10.82
C ASN A 174 -5.80 18.18 -11.49
N HIS A 175 -6.77 17.38 -11.05
CA HIS A 175 -7.06 16.10 -11.67
C HIS A 175 -7.58 16.28 -13.11
N ILE A 176 -8.51 17.21 -13.33
CA ILE A 176 -8.99 17.56 -14.68
C ILE A 176 -7.82 18.01 -15.55
N ALA A 177 -6.98 18.94 -15.08
CA ALA A 177 -5.81 19.43 -15.80
C ALA A 177 -4.87 18.28 -16.23
N GLN A 178 -4.55 17.38 -15.30
CA GLN A 178 -3.69 16.23 -15.54
C GLN A 178 -4.28 15.28 -16.60
N GLN A 179 -5.57 14.95 -16.49
CA GLN A 179 -6.23 14.04 -17.42
C GLN A 179 -6.37 14.67 -18.84
N MET A 180 -6.57 15.99 -18.90
CA MET A 180 -6.62 16.73 -20.16
C MET A 180 -5.24 17.06 -20.73
N LYS A 181 -4.15 16.69 -20.07
CA LYS A 181 -2.77 17.04 -20.44
C LYS A 181 -2.54 18.54 -20.53
N ILE A 182 -3.12 19.27 -19.60
CA ILE A 182 -2.98 20.71 -19.45
C ILE A 182 -2.11 20.98 -18.21
N LYS A 183 -1.19 21.93 -18.30
CA LYS A 183 -0.49 22.40 -17.10
C LYS A 183 -1.49 23.11 -16.19
N PRO A 184 -1.48 22.87 -14.87
CA PRO A 184 -2.49 23.41 -13.95
C PRO A 184 -2.67 24.95 -14.03
N GLU A 185 -1.62 25.68 -14.28
CA GLU A 185 -1.64 27.14 -14.47
C GLU A 185 -2.32 27.59 -15.77
N ASN A 186 -2.32 26.72 -16.78
CA ASN A 186 -2.89 27.01 -18.11
C ASN A 186 -4.36 26.63 -18.21
N LEU A 187 -4.90 25.84 -17.27
CA LEU A 187 -6.28 25.42 -17.30
C LEU A 187 -7.22 26.60 -17.09
N ARG A 188 -8.17 26.76 -18.00
CA ARG A 188 -9.36 27.61 -17.88
C ARG A 188 -10.58 26.70 -17.90
N TRP A 189 -11.49 26.97 -17.00
CA TRP A 189 -12.75 26.26 -16.92
C TRP A 189 -13.88 27.19 -16.49
N TYR A 190 -15.05 26.96 -17.04
CA TYR A 190 -16.30 27.63 -16.68
C TYR A 190 -17.39 26.56 -16.59
N ALA A 191 -18.33 26.74 -15.66
CA ALA A 191 -19.38 25.76 -15.48
C ALA A 191 -20.71 26.46 -15.17
N ALA A 192 -21.82 25.79 -15.48
CA ALA A 192 -23.14 26.17 -15.06
C ALA A 192 -23.91 24.96 -14.54
N PHE A 193 -24.60 25.14 -13.42
CA PHE A 193 -25.40 24.09 -12.80
C PHE A 193 -26.87 24.24 -13.27
N HIS A 194 -27.45 23.09 -13.67
CA HIS A 194 -28.82 22.97 -14.15
C HIS A 194 -29.58 22.08 -13.16
N ASN A 195 -30.58 22.71 -12.48
CA ASN A 195 -31.39 22.02 -11.48
C ASN A 195 -32.64 21.42 -12.12
N GLU A 196 -32.48 20.47 -13.04
CA GLU A 196 -33.61 19.81 -13.71
C GLU A 196 -34.26 18.73 -12.83
N GLY A 197 -35.60 18.57 -13.00
CA GLY A 197 -36.44 17.74 -12.11
C GLY A 197 -36.00 16.32 -11.90
N HIS A 198 -35.43 15.63 -12.92
CA HIS A 198 -35.04 14.26 -12.83
C HIS A 198 -33.51 14.04 -12.64
N HIS A 199 -32.68 14.89 -13.25
CA HIS A 199 -31.25 14.75 -13.28
C HIS A 199 -30.54 16.09 -13.16
N PRO A 200 -30.34 16.61 -11.93
CA PRO A 200 -29.50 17.79 -11.75
C PRO A 200 -28.10 17.52 -12.30
N HIS A 201 -27.59 18.47 -13.06
CA HIS A 201 -26.33 18.29 -13.75
C HIS A 201 -25.55 19.61 -13.91
N VAL A 202 -24.26 19.50 -14.10
CA VAL A 202 -23.39 20.63 -14.38
C VAL A 202 -22.77 20.49 -15.76
N HIS A 203 -22.81 21.57 -16.54
CA HIS A 203 -22.00 21.69 -17.75
C HIS A 203 -20.67 22.36 -17.42
N ILE A 204 -19.56 21.77 -17.84
CA ILE A 204 -18.22 22.28 -17.62
C ILE A 204 -17.56 22.50 -18.97
N ILE A 205 -17.14 23.70 -19.26
CA ILE A 205 -16.32 24.06 -20.41
C ILE A 205 -14.88 24.15 -19.93
N ALA A 206 -13.96 23.41 -20.55
CA ALA A 206 -12.56 23.37 -20.13
C ALA A 206 -11.61 23.43 -21.34
N TYR A 207 -10.58 24.27 -21.24
CA TYR A 207 -9.55 24.43 -22.27
C TYR A 207 -8.24 24.94 -21.65
N SER A 208 -7.17 24.96 -22.44
CA SER A 208 -5.89 25.51 -22.03
C SER A 208 -5.67 26.86 -22.68
N VAL A 209 -5.08 27.83 -21.98
CA VAL A 209 -4.58 29.06 -22.60
C VAL A 209 -3.51 28.78 -23.65
N ASN A 210 -2.83 27.63 -23.59
CA ASN A 210 -1.89 27.18 -24.60
C ASN A 210 -2.63 26.28 -25.62
N SER A 211 -2.76 26.74 -26.85
CA SER A 211 -3.48 26.03 -27.91
C SER A 211 -2.90 24.66 -28.28
N SER A 212 -1.66 24.35 -27.87
CA SER A 212 -1.01 23.04 -28.09
C SER A 212 -1.34 21.98 -27.05
N GLU A 213 -2.10 22.34 -26.02
CA GLU A 213 -2.52 21.45 -24.93
C GLU A 213 -3.99 20.98 -25.11
N ALA A 214 -4.56 20.39 -24.08
CA ALA A 214 -5.95 19.93 -24.02
C ALA A 214 -6.28 18.72 -24.91
N TYR A 215 -5.50 17.64 -24.79
CA TYR A 215 -5.75 16.36 -25.47
C TYR A 215 -6.35 15.34 -24.50
N VAL A 216 -7.57 14.87 -24.81
CA VAL A 216 -8.30 13.94 -23.95
C VAL A 216 -8.40 12.56 -24.62
N THR A 217 -8.00 11.51 -23.93
CA THR A 217 -8.14 10.11 -24.37
C THR A 217 -9.39 9.46 -23.74
N LYS A 218 -9.82 8.31 -24.25
CA LYS A 218 -10.91 7.53 -23.63
C LYS A 218 -10.59 7.12 -22.19
N GLU A 219 -9.33 6.80 -21.92
CA GLU A 219 -8.84 6.50 -20.58
C GLU A 219 -8.93 7.72 -19.65
N ALA A 220 -8.51 8.89 -20.13
CA ALA A 220 -8.64 10.16 -19.41
C ALA A 220 -10.11 10.49 -19.04
N ILE A 221 -11.05 10.23 -19.95
CA ILE A 221 -12.49 10.40 -19.69
C ILE A 221 -12.95 9.49 -18.55
N ASN A 222 -12.55 8.23 -18.54
CA ASN A 222 -12.88 7.30 -17.47
C ASN A 222 -12.23 7.69 -16.14
N ASN A 223 -11.01 8.19 -16.17
CA ASN A 223 -10.32 8.67 -14.96
C ASN A 223 -11.00 9.92 -14.38
N MET A 224 -11.40 10.89 -15.22
CA MET A 224 -12.19 12.05 -14.77
C MET A 224 -13.54 11.62 -14.17
N ARG A 225 -14.28 10.70 -14.83
CA ARG A 225 -15.51 10.13 -14.29
C ARG A 225 -15.30 9.50 -12.91
N SER A 226 -14.26 8.69 -12.77
CA SER A 226 -13.88 8.05 -11.51
C SER A 226 -13.52 9.07 -10.42
N GLY A 227 -12.80 10.15 -10.77
CA GLY A 227 -12.46 11.23 -9.87
C GLY A 227 -13.69 11.95 -9.30
N PHE A 228 -14.63 12.33 -10.17
CA PHE A 228 -15.90 12.92 -9.75
C PHE A 228 -16.73 11.96 -8.89
N ALA A 229 -16.85 10.68 -9.29
CA ALA A 229 -17.60 9.70 -8.53
C ALA A 229 -17.03 9.50 -7.11
N LYS A 230 -15.72 9.40 -6.98
CA LYS A 230 -15.05 9.24 -5.68
C LYS A 230 -15.29 10.41 -4.75
N GLU A 231 -15.27 11.63 -5.27
CA GLU A 231 -15.47 12.82 -4.44
C GLU A 231 -16.95 13.03 -4.06
N ILE A 232 -17.87 12.84 -5.02
CA ILE A 232 -19.31 12.99 -4.80
C ILE A 232 -19.83 11.98 -3.78
N PHE A 233 -19.45 10.71 -3.94
CA PHE A 233 -19.92 9.61 -3.09
C PHE A 233 -18.99 9.32 -1.90
N LYS A 234 -18.08 10.21 -1.58
CA LYS A 234 -17.12 10.05 -0.50
C LYS A 234 -17.76 9.73 0.85
N GLN A 235 -18.83 10.48 1.21
CA GLN A 235 -19.57 10.21 2.45
C GLN A 235 -20.40 8.94 2.38
N ASP A 236 -21.00 8.64 1.22
CA ASP A 236 -21.70 7.38 0.99
C ASP A 236 -20.75 6.20 1.05
N LEU A 237 -19.57 6.36 0.47
CA LEU A 237 -18.53 5.35 0.52
C LEU A 237 -18.01 5.19 1.96
N LEU A 238 -17.88 6.25 2.73
CA LEU A 238 -17.57 6.21 4.17
C LEU A 238 -18.72 5.62 5.00
N GLN A 239 -19.98 5.90 4.67
CA GLN A 239 -21.15 5.35 5.34
C GLN A 239 -21.48 3.93 4.87
N ILE A 240 -21.32 3.66 3.58
CA ILE A 240 -21.35 2.30 3.01
C ILE A 240 -20.17 1.49 3.53
N TYR A 241 -19.00 2.07 3.73
CA TYR A 241 -17.87 1.43 4.41
C TYR A 241 -18.09 1.29 5.92
N SER A 242 -18.80 2.19 6.58
CA SER A 242 -19.19 2.07 8.00
C SER A 242 -20.38 1.12 8.23
N GLU A 243 -21.40 1.09 7.37
CA GLU A 243 -22.51 0.14 7.45
C GLU A 243 -22.25 -1.16 6.66
N GLN A 244 -21.50 -1.12 5.56
CA GLN A 244 -20.92 -2.32 4.96
C GLN A 244 -19.75 -2.84 5.77
N THR A 245 -19.05 -2.04 6.56
CA THR A 245 -18.11 -2.55 7.55
C THR A 245 -18.86 -3.37 8.61
N LYS A 246 -20.00 -2.97 9.07
CA LYS A 246 -20.83 -3.79 10.01
C LYS A 246 -21.54 -4.97 9.38
N ARG A 247 -22.07 -4.87 8.16
CA ARG A 247 -22.65 -5.99 7.40
C ARG A 247 -21.61 -6.77 6.58
N ARG A 248 -20.55 -6.10 6.15
CA ARG A 248 -19.38 -6.66 5.52
C ARG A 248 -18.51 -7.38 6.55
N ASP A 249 -18.44 -6.96 7.82
CA ASP A 249 -17.72 -7.67 8.85
C ASP A 249 -18.35 -9.04 9.11
N ILE A 250 -19.68 -9.17 9.05
CA ILE A 250 -20.36 -10.46 9.21
C ILE A 250 -20.30 -11.32 7.91
N LEU A 251 -20.46 -10.74 6.73
CA LEU A 251 -20.33 -11.42 5.42
C LEU A 251 -18.87 -11.47 4.92
N THR A 252 -18.04 -10.52 5.32
CA THR A 252 -16.64 -10.40 4.95
C THR A 252 -15.75 -11.23 5.87
N ASP A 253 -16.07 -11.41 7.14
CA ASP A 253 -15.33 -12.33 8.00
C ASP A 253 -15.55 -13.76 7.51
N GLN A 254 -16.78 -14.17 7.20
CA GLN A 254 -17.04 -15.48 6.59
C GLN A 254 -16.40 -15.62 5.19
N SER A 255 -16.44 -14.56 4.37
CA SER A 255 -15.81 -14.59 3.04
C SER A 255 -14.29 -14.45 3.12
N ARG A 256 -13.76 -13.71 4.08
CA ARG A 256 -12.32 -13.60 4.35
C ARG A 256 -11.76 -14.93 4.84
N ASP A 257 -12.44 -15.60 5.76
CA ASP A 257 -12.02 -16.88 6.27
C ASP A 257 -12.02 -17.93 5.17
N VAL A 258 -13.07 -17.99 4.36
CA VAL A 258 -13.16 -18.88 3.21
C VAL A 258 -12.09 -18.56 2.15
N ILE A 259 -11.87 -17.28 1.80
CA ILE A 259 -10.80 -16.89 0.86
C ILE A 259 -9.42 -17.18 1.46
N ALA A 260 -9.21 -16.94 2.76
CA ALA A 260 -7.95 -17.25 3.44
C ALA A 260 -7.69 -18.75 3.49
N GLU A 261 -8.74 -19.56 3.72
CA GLU A 261 -8.67 -21.02 3.67
C GLU A 261 -8.34 -21.52 2.26
N ILE A 262 -9.00 -20.99 1.22
CA ILE A 262 -8.72 -21.33 -0.17
C ILE A 262 -7.30 -20.94 -0.56
N ILE A 263 -6.83 -19.73 -0.19
CA ILE A 263 -5.45 -19.29 -0.43
C ILE A 263 -4.47 -20.21 0.31
N SER A 264 -4.79 -20.62 1.54
CA SER A 264 -4.00 -21.58 2.29
C SER A 264 -3.95 -22.94 1.57
N GLN A 265 -5.08 -23.42 1.09
CA GLN A 265 -5.16 -24.67 0.32
C GLN A 265 -4.38 -24.58 -1.01
N ILE A 266 -4.43 -23.45 -1.73
CA ILE A 266 -3.59 -23.23 -2.91
C ILE A 266 -2.11 -23.28 -2.51
N SER A 267 -1.76 -22.63 -1.40
CA SER A 267 -0.37 -22.53 -0.92
C SER A 267 0.17 -23.85 -0.37
N THR A 268 -0.69 -24.74 0.11
CA THR A 268 -0.29 -26.05 0.68
C THR A 268 -0.63 -27.22 -0.22
N GLY A 269 -1.45 -27.02 -1.25
CA GLY A 269 -1.90 -28.06 -2.14
C GLY A 269 -0.89 -28.44 -3.20
N ILE A 270 -0.74 -29.72 -3.46
CA ILE A 270 0.07 -30.26 -4.53
C ILE A 270 -0.74 -30.25 -5.82
N CYS A 271 -0.15 -29.74 -6.90
CA CYS A 271 -0.78 -29.74 -8.22
C CYS A 271 -0.39 -31.03 -8.98
N GLU A 272 -1.37 -31.89 -9.23
CA GLU A 272 -1.21 -33.11 -10.02
C GLU A 272 -2.05 -33.02 -11.30
N ASN A 273 -1.64 -32.20 -12.25
CA ASN A 273 -2.34 -32.02 -13.52
C ASN A 273 -1.46 -32.45 -14.69
N LYS A 274 -1.82 -33.52 -15.36
CA LYS A 274 -1.09 -34.06 -16.52
C LYS A 274 -0.94 -33.04 -17.64
N THR A 275 -1.94 -32.23 -17.91
CA THR A 275 -1.89 -31.22 -18.96
C THR A 275 -0.86 -30.16 -18.66
N ILE A 276 -0.77 -29.70 -17.41
CA ILE A 276 0.26 -28.77 -16.96
C ILE A 276 1.65 -29.39 -17.08
N GLU A 277 1.79 -30.66 -16.67
CA GLU A 277 3.05 -31.41 -16.78
C GLU A 277 3.55 -31.45 -18.23
N GLU A 278 2.68 -31.80 -19.17
CA GLU A 278 2.99 -31.85 -20.62
C GLU A 278 3.36 -30.46 -21.18
N LEU A 279 2.58 -29.44 -20.84
CA LEU A 279 2.81 -28.07 -21.32
C LEU A 279 4.11 -27.46 -20.76
N ILE A 280 4.42 -27.68 -19.49
CA ILE A 280 5.67 -27.18 -18.87
C ILE A 280 6.86 -27.89 -19.50
N THR A 281 6.79 -29.21 -19.70
CA THR A 281 7.84 -30.00 -20.38
C THR A 281 8.04 -29.51 -21.81
N GLN A 282 6.96 -29.28 -22.57
CA GLN A 282 7.03 -28.72 -23.91
C GLN A 282 7.67 -27.32 -23.93
N LEU A 283 7.32 -26.47 -22.95
CA LEU A 283 7.90 -25.14 -22.82
C LEU A 283 9.40 -25.22 -22.52
N ALA A 284 9.81 -26.10 -21.59
CA ALA A 284 11.20 -26.33 -21.24
C ALA A 284 12.06 -26.67 -22.46
N GLU A 285 11.60 -27.66 -23.27
CA GLU A 285 12.29 -28.06 -24.49
C GLU A 285 12.43 -26.90 -25.50
N ARG A 286 11.37 -26.11 -25.70
CA ARG A 286 11.40 -24.98 -26.62
C ARG A 286 12.30 -23.83 -26.13
N LEU A 287 12.37 -23.62 -24.81
CA LEU A 287 13.22 -22.59 -24.20
C LEU A 287 14.71 -22.91 -24.32
N LYS A 288 15.10 -24.20 -24.34
CA LYS A 288 16.49 -24.63 -24.58
C LYS A 288 17.02 -24.12 -25.92
N HIS A 289 16.15 -24.10 -26.95
CA HIS A 289 16.50 -23.68 -28.31
C HIS A 289 16.21 -22.19 -28.58
N THR A 290 15.80 -21.42 -27.57
CA THR A 290 15.49 -20.00 -27.70
C THR A 290 16.68 -19.15 -27.30
N SER A 291 17.16 -18.31 -28.22
CA SER A 291 18.22 -17.32 -27.96
C SER A 291 17.64 -15.99 -27.46
N GLY A 292 18.43 -15.26 -26.69
CA GLY A 292 18.08 -13.92 -26.18
C GLY A 292 17.41 -13.94 -24.80
N LYS A 293 16.83 -12.78 -24.41
CA LYS A 293 16.26 -12.58 -23.05
C LYS A 293 14.99 -13.40 -22.86
N LYS A 294 15.03 -14.36 -21.94
CA LYS A 294 13.94 -15.27 -21.64
C LYS A 294 12.97 -14.67 -20.61
N GLN A 295 12.24 -13.65 -21.05
CA GLN A 295 11.15 -13.03 -20.29
C GLN A 295 9.92 -12.90 -21.19
N TYR A 296 8.71 -13.03 -20.66
CA TYR A 296 7.47 -13.08 -21.43
C TYR A 296 7.35 -11.96 -22.48
N GLY A 297 7.74 -10.72 -22.12
CA GLY A 297 7.70 -9.58 -23.03
C GLY A 297 8.52 -9.75 -24.33
N TYR A 298 9.64 -10.45 -24.26
CA TYR A 298 10.62 -10.64 -25.33
C TYR A 298 10.43 -11.93 -26.13
N LEU A 299 9.58 -12.86 -25.67
CA LEU A 299 9.35 -14.13 -26.36
C LEU A 299 8.46 -13.95 -27.60
N LYS A 300 8.62 -14.89 -28.54
CA LYS A 300 7.78 -14.97 -29.75
C LYS A 300 6.37 -15.48 -29.43
N ALA A 301 5.38 -15.13 -30.27
CA ALA A 301 3.98 -15.47 -30.08
C ALA A 301 3.69 -16.96 -29.79
N PRO A 302 4.32 -17.95 -30.43
CA PRO A 302 4.05 -19.36 -30.14
C PRO A 302 4.46 -19.78 -28.72
N LEU A 303 5.54 -19.19 -28.17
CA LEU A 303 5.95 -19.44 -26.78
C LEU A 303 5.01 -18.76 -25.79
N LYS A 304 4.59 -17.53 -26.11
CA LYS A 304 3.60 -16.82 -25.32
C LYS A 304 2.28 -17.61 -25.19
N ALA A 305 1.83 -18.20 -26.31
CA ALA A 305 0.61 -19.02 -26.31
C ALA A 305 0.70 -20.24 -25.39
N VAL A 306 1.85 -20.93 -25.34
CA VAL A 306 2.05 -22.06 -24.42
C VAL A 306 2.07 -21.59 -22.96
N ILE A 307 2.73 -20.46 -22.69
CA ILE A 307 2.75 -19.87 -21.33
C ILE A 307 1.34 -19.47 -20.89
N ASP A 308 0.59 -18.82 -21.79
CA ASP A 308 -0.80 -18.43 -21.51
C ASP A 308 -1.69 -19.65 -21.26
N GLN A 309 -1.50 -20.73 -22.02
CA GLN A 309 -2.18 -22.00 -21.77
C GLN A 309 -1.84 -22.61 -20.41
N ILE A 310 -0.57 -22.59 -19.97
CA ILE A 310 -0.17 -23.07 -18.64
C ILE A 310 -0.89 -22.27 -17.55
N VAL A 311 -0.93 -20.94 -17.67
CA VAL A 311 -1.61 -20.08 -16.71
C VAL A 311 -3.12 -20.35 -16.68
N ASP A 312 -3.74 -20.54 -17.83
CA ASP A 312 -5.19 -20.83 -17.90
C ASP A 312 -5.52 -22.27 -17.46
N GLU A 313 -4.60 -23.23 -17.61
CA GLU A 313 -4.75 -24.57 -17.03
C GLU A 313 -4.61 -24.54 -15.50
N LEU A 314 -3.69 -23.77 -14.95
CA LEU A 314 -3.60 -23.54 -13.50
C LEU A 314 -4.88 -22.93 -12.95
N ALA A 315 -5.53 -22.05 -13.72
CA ALA A 315 -6.80 -21.44 -13.35
C ALA A 315 -8.00 -22.41 -13.35
N LYS A 316 -7.87 -23.60 -13.94
CA LYS A 316 -8.89 -24.66 -13.88
C LYS A 316 -8.87 -25.48 -12.60
N ASP A 317 -7.79 -25.39 -11.82
CA ASP A 317 -7.78 -25.95 -10.47
C ASP A 317 -8.92 -25.32 -9.67
N GLU A 318 -9.75 -26.14 -9.04
CA GLU A 318 -10.96 -25.70 -8.36
C GLU A 318 -10.69 -24.61 -7.33
N ARG A 319 -9.58 -24.71 -6.61
CA ARG A 319 -9.12 -23.73 -5.60
C ARG A 319 -8.77 -22.39 -6.24
N VAL A 320 -8.05 -22.43 -7.39
CA VAL A 320 -7.67 -21.21 -8.14
C VAL A 320 -8.90 -20.57 -8.76
N ALA A 321 -9.79 -21.37 -9.37
CA ALA A 321 -11.01 -20.90 -10.00
C ALA A 321 -11.90 -20.16 -8.99
N GLU A 322 -12.13 -20.76 -7.82
CA GLU A 322 -12.95 -20.15 -6.75
C GLU A 322 -12.32 -18.87 -6.19
N CYS A 323 -11.01 -18.87 -5.97
CA CYS A 323 -10.30 -17.67 -5.52
C CYS A 323 -10.35 -16.55 -6.57
N TYR A 324 -10.23 -16.90 -7.85
CA TYR A 324 -10.28 -15.97 -8.97
C TYR A 324 -11.68 -15.37 -9.15
N GLU A 325 -12.75 -16.16 -9.04
CA GLU A 325 -14.12 -15.66 -9.09
C GLU A 325 -14.40 -14.66 -7.95
N LYS A 326 -14.04 -14.99 -6.72
CA LYS A 326 -14.22 -14.09 -5.56
C LYS A 326 -13.43 -12.79 -5.70
N TRP A 327 -12.20 -12.87 -6.19
CA TRP A 327 -11.39 -11.68 -6.49
C TRP A 327 -12.07 -10.82 -7.55
N TYR A 328 -12.61 -11.44 -8.60
CA TYR A 328 -13.25 -10.73 -9.70
C TYR A 328 -14.58 -10.09 -9.27
N GLU A 329 -15.34 -10.73 -8.40
CA GLU A 329 -16.56 -10.16 -7.80
C GLU A 329 -16.26 -8.91 -6.98
N MET A 330 -15.26 -8.94 -6.12
CA MET A 330 -14.82 -7.76 -5.34
C MET A 330 -14.41 -6.61 -6.26
N ARG A 331 -13.67 -6.90 -7.33
CA ARG A 331 -13.30 -5.91 -8.34
C ARG A 331 -14.52 -5.30 -9.04
N ASN A 332 -15.48 -6.15 -9.42
CA ASN A 332 -16.70 -5.70 -10.08
C ASN A 332 -17.59 -4.85 -9.17
N GLU A 333 -17.63 -5.09 -7.89
CA GLU A 333 -18.38 -4.29 -6.93
C GLU A 333 -17.85 -2.85 -6.91
N VAL A 334 -16.53 -2.67 -6.90
CA VAL A 334 -15.90 -1.35 -7.04
C VAL A 334 -16.22 -0.72 -8.40
N LEU A 335 -16.17 -1.48 -9.49
CA LEU A 335 -16.47 -0.97 -10.83
C LEU A 335 -17.94 -0.57 -11.00
N ARG A 336 -18.89 -1.23 -10.35
CA ARG A 336 -20.33 -0.90 -10.40
C ARG A 336 -20.65 0.52 -9.91
N THR A 337 -19.79 1.12 -9.13
CA THR A 337 -19.98 2.50 -8.66
C THR A 337 -19.87 3.54 -9.78
N TYR A 338 -19.14 3.23 -10.88
CA TYR A 338 -18.86 4.19 -11.94
C TYR A 338 -18.86 3.65 -13.38
N ALA A 339 -19.07 2.34 -13.58
CA ALA A 339 -19.09 1.75 -14.92
C ALA A 339 -20.51 1.33 -15.35
N ASP A 340 -20.90 1.71 -16.56
CA ASP A 340 -22.20 1.37 -17.16
C ASP A 340 -22.32 -0.10 -17.53
N LYS A 341 -21.19 -0.72 -17.90
CA LYS A 341 -21.10 -2.13 -18.25
C LYS A 341 -19.85 -2.72 -17.63
N LEU A 342 -20.02 -3.83 -16.94
CA LEU A 342 -18.91 -4.64 -16.46
C LEU A 342 -18.32 -5.43 -17.63
N SER A 343 -17.00 -5.54 -17.67
CA SER A 343 -16.34 -6.43 -18.62
C SER A 343 -16.65 -7.88 -18.25
N PRO A 344 -16.80 -8.79 -19.21
CA PRO A 344 -16.92 -10.22 -18.91
C PRO A 344 -15.65 -10.72 -18.22
N LEU A 345 -15.78 -11.83 -17.48
CA LEU A 345 -14.64 -12.52 -16.86
C LEU A 345 -13.63 -12.89 -17.95
N LEU A 346 -12.44 -12.33 -17.87
CA LEU A 346 -11.34 -12.65 -18.78
C LEU A 346 -10.58 -13.88 -18.26
N PRO A 347 -9.94 -14.68 -19.13
CA PRO A 347 -9.00 -15.70 -18.69
C PRO A 347 -7.90 -15.12 -17.79
N LEU A 348 -7.41 -15.92 -16.84
CA LEU A 348 -6.38 -15.49 -15.89
C LEU A 348 -5.13 -14.99 -16.61
N SER A 349 -4.75 -15.62 -17.71
CA SER A 349 -3.63 -15.22 -18.55
C SER A 349 -3.76 -13.80 -19.14
N GLN A 350 -4.97 -13.28 -19.29
CA GLN A 350 -5.23 -11.96 -19.85
C GLN A 350 -5.30 -10.84 -18.79
N GLN A 351 -5.30 -11.17 -17.53
CA GLN A 351 -5.33 -10.20 -16.45
C GLN A 351 -3.96 -9.57 -16.24
N LYS A 352 -3.93 -8.23 -16.13
CA LYS A 352 -2.67 -7.48 -15.98
C LYS A 352 -2.01 -7.70 -14.62
N GLU A 353 -2.81 -7.92 -13.63
CA GLU A 353 -2.45 -8.11 -12.23
C GLU A 353 -1.61 -9.40 -12.05
N PHE A 354 -1.86 -10.41 -12.86
CA PHE A 354 -1.19 -11.72 -12.79
C PHE A 354 -0.03 -11.88 -13.80
N LYS A 355 0.56 -10.77 -14.29
CA LYS A 355 1.70 -10.86 -15.24
C LYS A 355 2.94 -11.55 -14.68
N SER A 356 3.16 -11.46 -13.38
CA SER A 356 4.31 -12.07 -12.71
C SER A 356 4.32 -13.59 -12.86
N ILE A 357 3.14 -14.24 -12.84
CA ILE A 357 3.03 -15.69 -13.02
C ILE A 357 3.62 -16.16 -14.36
N LYS A 358 3.49 -15.38 -15.43
CA LYS A 358 4.03 -15.75 -16.74
C LYS A 358 5.55 -15.82 -16.76
N ASN A 359 6.21 -14.90 -16.06
CA ASN A 359 7.67 -14.95 -15.92
C ASN A 359 8.09 -16.10 -15.00
N MET A 360 7.30 -16.39 -13.96
CA MET A 360 7.54 -17.53 -13.09
C MET A 360 7.42 -18.84 -13.87
N VAL A 361 6.41 -19.01 -14.72
CA VAL A 361 6.28 -20.17 -15.62
C VAL A 361 7.53 -20.36 -16.49
N ILE A 362 8.11 -19.27 -17.00
CA ILE A 362 9.35 -19.34 -17.78
C ILE A 362 10.52 -19.80 -16.93
N THR A 363 10.66 -19.23 -15.72
CA THR A 363 11.72 -19.59 -14.77
C THR A 363 11.64 -21.06 -14.39
N GLU A 364 10.46 -21.54 -14.01
CA GLU A 364 10.25 -22.94 -13.65
C GLU A 364 10.54 -23.89 -14.83
N ALA A 365 10.08 -23.54 -16.02
CA ALA A 365 10.36 -24.33 -17.22
C ALA A 365 11.86 -24.37 -17.60
N MET A 366 12.62 -23.31 -17.30
CA MET A 366 14.07 -23.29 -17.53
C MET A 366 14.82 -24.21 -16.57
N HIS A 367 14.33 -24.40 -15.37
CA HIS A 367 14.92 -25.30 -14.36
C HIS A 367 14.72 -26.78 -14.71
N ILE A 368 13.70 -27.11 -15.52
CA ILE A 368 13.43 -28.48 -15.95
C ILE A 368 14.39 -28.88 -17.06
N GLY A 369 15.09 -30.02 -16.85
CA GLY A 369 16.02 -30.57 -17.84
C GLY A 369 17.40 -29.92 -17.88
N GLY A 370 17.70 -28.95 -17.02
CA GLY A 370 19.05 -28.61 -16.58
C GLY A 370 19.27 -29.18 -15.21
N HIS A 371 20.46 -29.62 -14.90
CA HIS A 371 20.82 -30.13 -13.56
C HIS A 371 20.87 -28.97 -12.55
N HIS A 372 19.82 -28.19 -12.47
CA HIS A 372 19.71 -27.06 -11.54
C HIS A 372 19.04 -27.55 -10.27
N PHE A 373 19.78 -27.52 -9.17
CA PHE A 373 19.21 -27.68 -7.84
C PHE A 373 18.35 -26.43 -7.52
N THR A 374 17.10 -26.63 -7.17
CA THR A 374 16.18 -25.55 -6.79
C THR A 374 15.85 -25.66 -5.32
N PHE A 375 15.76 -24.52 -4.64
CA PHE A 375 15.18 -24.44 -3.33
C PHE A 375 13.71 -24.04 -3.54
N GLU A 376 12.79 -24.90 -3.12
CA GLU A 376 11.36 -24.64 -3.15
C GLU A 376 11.04 -23.52 -2.15
N PRO A 377 9.84 -22.87 -2.24
CA PRO A 377 9.53 -21.71 -1.42
C PRO A 377 9.93 -21.91 0.03
N ASP A 378 10.84 -21.08 0.43
CA ASP A 378 11.48 -21.03 1.73
C ASP A 378 10.90 -19.80 2.45
N GLU A 379 9.87 -20.03 3.27
CA GLU A 379 9.22 -18.96 4.03
C GLU A 379 10.19 -18.25 4.99
N ALA A 380 11.29 -18.93 5.37
CA ALA A 380 12.32 -18.32 6.20
C ALA A 380 13.13 -17.24 5.47
N VAL A 381 13.13 -17.23 4.13
CA VAL A 381 13.81 -16.18 3.34
C VAL A 381 12.96 -14.93 3.23
N GLU A 382 11.61 -15.05 3.20
CA GLU A 382 10.70 -13.90 3.20
C GLU A 382 10.36 -13.42 4.62
N ALA A 383 10.24 -14.33 5.56
CA ALA A 383 10.24 -14.02 6.98
C ALA A 383 11.69 -14.05 7.46
N LEU A 384 12.36 -12.91 7.38
CA LEU A 384 13.47 -12.72 8.29
C LEU A 384 12.97 -13.15 9.67
N PRO A 385 13.68 -14.04 10.39
CA PRO A 385 13.26 -14.40 11.74
C PRO A 385 12.91 -13.11 12.45
N PRO A 386 11.83 -13.08 13.23
CA PRO A 386 11.54 -11.91 14.01
C PRO A 386 12.84 -11.59 14.72
N VAL A 387 13.45 -10.48 14.32
CA VAL A 387 14.62 -10.04 15.04
C VAL A 387 14.06 -9.79 16.41
N GLU A 388 14.47 -10.63 17.33
CA GLU A 388 14.39 -10.23 18.70
C GLU A 388 15.03 -8.87 18.71
N GLU A 389 14.26 -7.88 19.12
CA GLU A 389 14.73 -6.52 19.24
C GLU A 389 16.10 -6.58 19.91
N PRO A 390 17.06 -5.78 19.46
CA PRO A 390 18.35 -5.76 20.12
C PRO A 390 18.04 -5.59 21.60
N GLU A 391 18.63 -6.38 22.37
CA GLU A 391 18.65 -6.08 23.79
C GLU A 391 19.14 -4.65 23.91
N PRO A 392 18.50 -3.81 24.72
CA PRO A 392 18.83 -2.38 24.79
C PRO A 392 20.27 -2.04 25.20
N ASP A 393 21.07 -3.04 25.40
CA ASP A 393 22.50 -3.00 25.66
C ASP A 393 23.34 -2.37 24.56
N THR A 394 22.80 -2.33 23.32
CA THR A 394 23.42 -1.64 22.21
C THR A 394 22.97 -0.20 22.06
N ASP A 395 22.03 0.26 22.91
CA ASP A 395 21.61 1.65 22.91
C ASP A 395 22.50 2.51 23.81
N HIS A 396 23.69 2.81 23.30
CA HIS A 396 24.54 3.86 23.88
C HIS A 396 23.89 5.25 23.90
N SER A 397 22.62 5.38 23.45
CA SER A 397 21.86 6.63 23.48
C SER A 397 21.12 6.88 24.79
N ILE A 398 21.15 5.92 25.74
CA ILE A 398 20.73 6.22 27.11
C ILE A 398 21.93 6.88 27.79
N PRO A 399 21.87 8.18 28.10
CA PRO A 399 22.98 8.82 28.78
C PRO A 399 23.36 8.06 30.06
N GLU A 400 24.63 7.73 30.24
CA GLU A 400 25.14 7.14 31.48
C GLU A 400 24.69 7.93 32.72
N SER A 401 24.46 9.24 32.57
CA SER A 401 23.93 10.12 33.61
C SER A 401 22.52 9.77 34.13
N LEU A 402 21.76 8.92 33.48
CA LEU A 402 20.47 8.42 34.01
C LEU A 402 20.62 7.22 34.94
N TRP A 403 21.83 6.66 35.03
CA TRP A 403 22.17 5.49 35.84
C TRP A 403 23.10 5.81 37.00
N GLU A 404 23.69 7.04 37.05
CA GLU A 404 24.50 7.53 38.15
C GLU A 404 23.60 8.14 39.24
N GLU A 405 23.03 7.32 40.10
CA GLU A 405 22.63 7.70 41.44
C GLU A 405 23.32 6.78 42.43
N GLU A 406 24.29 7.37 43.11
CA GLU A 406 24.89 7.05 44.41
C GLU A 406 25.43 5.64 44.64
N LEU A 407 26.80 5.58 44.60
CA LEU A 407 27.55 4.54 45.26
C LEU A 407 27.43 4.72 46.78
N GLU A 408 26.44 4.05 47.39
CA GLU A 408 26.56 3.63 48.76
C GLU A 408 27.01 2.18 48.78
N GLU A 409 28.19 1.93 49.32
CA GLU A 409 28.67 0.62 49.72
C GLU A 409 27.71 0.09 50.78
N GLU A 410 26.72 -0.72 50.39
CA GLU A 410 25.91 -1.50 51.31
C GLU A 410 26.10 -2.98 51.05
N THR A 411 26.32 -3.71 52.16
CA THR A 411 26.35 -5.16 52.34
C THR A 411 25.29 -5.86 51.43
N ALA A 412 25.68 -7.03 50.88
CA ALA A 412 24.90 -7.83 49.94
C ALA A 412 23.56 -8.35 50.50
N GLU A 413 22.61 -7.47 50.78
CA GLU A 413 21.20 -7.79 51.01
C GLU A 413 20.46 -7.72 49.64
N PHE A 414 19.56 -8.65 49.37
CA PHE A 414 18.75 -8.69 48.20
C PHE A 414 17.85 -7.44 48.13
N HIS A 415 18.13 -6.56 47.17
CA HIS A 415 17.29 -5.40 46.88
C HIS A 415 16.90 -5.39 45.40
N PRO A 416 15.61 -5.44 45.01
CA PRO A 416 15.15 -5.34 43.67
C PRO A 416 15.69 -4.11 42.94
N HIS A 417 16.47 -4.31 41.92
CA HIS A 417 17.01 -3.21 41.10
C HIS A 417 17.27 -3.59 39.66
N VAL A 418 17.45 -2.56 38.84
CA VAL A 418 17.83 -2.69 37.44
C VAL A 418 19.03 -1.78 37.21
N LYS A 419 20.25 -2.34 37.28
CA LYS A 419 21.49 -1.57 37.14
C LYS A 419 22.45 -2.26 36.15
N TRP A 420 23.09 -1.45 35.36
CA TRP A 420 24.25 -1.86 34.55
C TRP A 420 25.54 -1.75 35.37
N SER A 421 25.61 -2.55 36.41
CA SER A 421 26.78 -2.62 37.29
C SER A 421 28.05 -3.03 36.52
N ALA A 422 29.22 -2.77 37.11
CA ALA A 422 30.48 -3.20 36.49
C ALA A 422 30.56 -4.74 36.37
N PRO A 423 30.18 -5.56 37.40
CA PRO A 423 30.15 -7.00 37.27
C PRO A 423 29.18 -7.50 36.20
N TYR A 424 27.97 -6.89 36.09
CA TYR A 424 27.03 -7.22 35.06
C TYR A 424 27.58 -6.97 33.63
N LYS A 425 28.25 -5.81 33.42
CA LYS A 425 28.91 -5.49 32.15
C LYS A 425 30.05 -6.48 31.85
N GLU A 426 30.79 -6.92 32.84
CA GLU A 426 31.85 -7.91 32.72
C GLU A 426 31.28 -9.30 32.38
N ALA A 427 30.19 -9.71 33.05
CA ALA A 427 29.49 -10.94 32.73
C ALA A 427 29.06 -10.97 31.25
N ARG A 428 28.54 -9.87 30.76
CA ARG A 428 28.16 -9.76 29.36
C ARG A 428 29.35 -9.77 28.41
N ALA A 429 30.51 -9.20 28.81
CA ALA A 429 31.72 -9.27 28.01
C ALA A 429 32.23 -10.73 27.90
N PHE A 430 32.13 -11.53 28.97
CA PHE A 430 32.40 -12.95 28.90
C PHE A 430 31.36 -13.73 28.08
N LEU A 431 30.09 -13.34 28.12
CA LEU A 431 29.03 -14.01 27.36
C LEU A 431 29.19 -13.84 25.84
N TYR A 432 29.49 -12.63 25.38
CA TYR A 432 29.54 -12.29 23.93
C TYR A 432 30.97 -12.22 23.38
N GLY A 433 31.94 -12.18 24.23
CA GLY A 433 33.32 -11.86 23.84
C GLY A 433 33.52 -10.40 23.49
N THR A 434 34.77 -9.97 23.39
CA THR A 434 35.20 -8.66 22.90
C THR A 434 36.34 -8.83 21.90
N ASP A 435 36.89 -7.76 21.33
CA ASP A 435 38.05 -7.85 20.43
C ASP A 435 39.28 -8.50 21.08
N ASN A 436 39.35 -8.45 22.41
CA ASN A 436 40.49 -8.93 23.20
C ASN A 436 40.12 -10.08 24.17
N LEU A 437 38.83 -10.48 24.17
CA LEU A 437 38.32 -11.49 25.12
C LEU A 437 37.45 -12.50 24.35
N GLU A 438 37.88 -13.77 24.37
CA GLU A 438 37.07 -14.86 23.86
C GLU A 438 35.90 -15.13 24.84
N PRO A 439 34.73 -15.60 24.35
CA PRO A 439 33.59 -15.94 25.21
C PRO A 439 33.98 -16.99 26.26
N ASP A 440 33.66 -16.73 27.52
CA ASP A 440 33.73 -17.69 28.62
C ASP A 440 32.38 -17.78 29.31
N PHE A 441 31.61 -18.77 28.92
CA PHE A 441 30.23 -18.94 29.40
C PHE A 441 30.16 -19.32 30.86
N THR A 442 31.20 -19.98 31.39
CA THR A 442 31.26 -20.39 32.80
C THR A 442 31.43 -19.16 33.69
N GLU A 443 32.37 -18.27 33.34
CA GLU A 443 32.61 -17.04 34.07
C GLU A 443 31.42 -16.07 33.94
N ALA A 444 30.84 -15.96 32.75
CA ALA A 444 29.62 -15.19 32.54
C ALA A 444 28.47 -15.66 33.46
N TYR A 445 28.25 -16.96 33.55
CA TYR A 445 27.24 -17.54 34.41
C TYR A 445 27.45 -17.21 35.88
N HIS A 446 28.69 -17.35 36.38
CA HIS A 446 29.03 -17.03 37.78
C HIS A 446 28.75 -15.57 38.12
N LEU A 447 29.20 -14.65 37.29
CA LEU A 447 28.99 -13.23 37.49
C LEU A 447 27.49 -12.84 37.41
N PHE A 448 26.73 -13.45 36.50
CA PHE A 448 25.28 -13.24 36.46
C PHE A 448 24.59 -13.81 37.70
N MET A 449 25.04 -14.93 38.25
CA MET A 449 24.49 -15.47 39.48
C MET A 449 24.75 -14.52 40.68
N GLU A 450 25.96 -14.01 40.84
CA GLU A 450 26.32 -13.04 41.86
C GLU A 450 25.43 -11.79 41.77
N GLU A 451 25.29 -11.25 40.56
CA GLU A 451 24.44 -10.07 40.29
C GLU A 451 22.94 -10.37 40.54
N ALA A 452 22.45 -11.55 40.19
CA ALA A 452 21.07 -11.94 40.44
C ALA A 452 20.78 -12.10 41.94
N GLU A 453 21.76 -12.55 42.74
CA GLU A 453 21.67 -12.65 44.18
C GLU A 453 21.55 -11.28 44.88
N THR A 454 22.13 -10.22 44.25
CA THR A 454 21.94 -8.83 44.74
C THR A 454 20.57 -8.27 44.40
N GLY A 455 19.81 -8.91 43.51
CA GLY A 455 18.49 -8.47 43.05
C GLY A 455 18.46 -7.77 41.72
N ASN A 456 19.50 -7.94 40.86
CA ASN A 456 19.56 -7.34 39.54
C ASN A 456 18.68 -8.09 38.52
N ALA A 457 17.53 -7.53 38.14
CA ALA A 457 16.60 -8.14 37.21
C ALA A 457 17.21 -8.42 35.81
N LEU A 458 18.20 -7.65 35.37
CA LEU A 458 18.90 -7.89 34.09
C LEU A 458 19.69 -9.19 34.15
N ALA A 459 20.41 -9.44 35.24
CA ALA A 459 21.18 -10.68 35.41
C ALA A 459 20.27 -11.92 35.50
N MET A 460 19.14 -11.81 36.23
CA MET A 460 18.12 -12.86 36.27
C MET A 460 17.56 -13.17 34.87
N HIS A 461 17.32 -12.15 34.06
CA HIS A 461 16.85 -12.33 32.70
C HIS A 461 17.91 -13.02 31.82
N ASP A 462 19.18 -12.63 31.92
CA ASP A 462 20.26 -13.26 31.14
C ASP A 462 20.53 -14.70 31.57
N LEU A 463 20.41 -15.03 32.86
CA LEU A 463 20.42 -16.41 33.34
C LEU A 463 19.28 -17.23 32.71
N GLY A 464 18.07 -16.68 32.70
CA GLY A 464 16.93 -17.31 32.02
C GLY A 464 17.23 -17.60 30.56
N ARG A 465 17.86 -16.67 29.85
CA ARG A 465 18.26 -16.89 28.46
C ARG A 465 19.37 -17.95 28.31
N MET A 466 20.38 -17.94 29.16
CA MET A 466 21.45 -18.95 29.11
C MET A 466 20.88 -20.37 29.26
N HIS A 467 19.93 -20.57 30.16
CA HIS A 467 19.24 -21.85 30.33
C HIS A 467 18.30 -22.17 29.16
N MET A 468 17.57 -21.17 28.60
CA MET A 468 16.65 -21.36 27.50
C MET A 468 17.38 -21.80 26.21
N ASP A 469 18.49 -21.14 25.91
CA ASP A 469 19.26 -21.34 24.69
C ASP A 469 20.38 -22.38 24.84
N GLY A 470 20.61 -22.92 26.05
CA GLY A 470 21.68 -23.86 26.37
C GLY A 470 23.07 -23.26 26.19
N ILE A 471 23.27 -21.97 26.53
CA ILE A 471 24.54 -21.26 26.35
C ILE A 471 25.52 -21.69 27.43
N GLY A 472 26.54 -22.48 27.07
CA GLY A 472 27.55 -23.01 27.98
C GLY A 472 27.09 -24.15 28.90
N MET A 473 25.85 -24.61 28.74
CA MET A 473 25.24 -25.65 29.54
C MET A 473 24.17 -26.40 28.75
N ASP A 474 23.62 -27.49 29.31
CA ASP A 474 22.44 -28.13 28.71
C ASP A 474 21.21 -27.24 28.81
N MET A 475 20.37 -27.23 27.78
CA MET A 475 19.14 -26.47 27.73
C MET A 475 18.16 -26.96 28.81
N ASP A 476 17.66 -26.04 29.61
CA ASP A 476 16.66 -26.28 30.66
C ASP A 476 15.56 -25.21 30.61
N ALA A 477 14.49 -25.54 29.90
CA ALA A 477 13.38 -24.60 29.70
C ALA A 477 12.59 -24.29 30.99
N ASP A 478 12.49 -25.24 31.92
CA ASP A 478 11.76 -25.07 33.17
C ASP A 478 12.53 -24.11 34.07
N LEU A 479 13.81 -24.31 34.25
CA LEU A 479 14.68 -23.42 35.03
C LEU A 479 14.80 -22.03 34.39
N ALA A 480 14.83 -21.97 33.05
CA ALA A 480 14.79 -20.71 32.34
C ALA A 480 13.52 -19.90 32.67
N GLN A 481 12.34 -20.55 32.69
CA GLN A 481 11.09 -19.88 33.04
C GLN A 481 11.06 -19.43 34.50
N GLU A 482 11.69 -20.17 35.43
CA GLU A 482 11.83 -19.73 36.82
C GLU A 482 12.67 -18.42 36.92
N TRP A 483 13.79 -18.37 36.22
CA TRP A 483 14.63 -17.15 36.18
C TRP A 483 13.93 -15.99 35.52
N TYR A 484 13.22 -16.21 34.44
CA TYR A 484 12.43 -15.16 33.81
C TYR A 484 11.29 -14.68 34.70
N ALA A 485 10.62 -15.56 35.50
CA ALA A 485 9.59 -15.14 36.43
C ALA A 485 10.17 -14.23 37.52
N LYS A 486 11.33 -14.60 38.12
CA LYS A 486 12.02 -13.74 39.09
C LYS A 486 12.39 -12.39 38.49
N ALA A 487 12.90 -12.40 37.26
CA ALA A 487 13.23 -11.15 36.53
C ALA A 487 11.99 -10.27 36.31
N LEU A 488 10.87 -10.86 35.86
CA LEU A 488 9.62 -10.14 35.62
C LEU A 488 9.08 -9.52 36.92
N ASP A 489 9.01 -10.28 38.00
CA ASP A 489 8.56 -9.80 39.32
C ASP A 489 9.42 -8.62 39.79
N THR A 490 10.73 -8.75 39.67
CA THR A 490 11.69 -7.68 40.01
C THR A 490 11.53 -6.44 39.13
N PHE A 491 11.35 -6.61 37.82
CA PHE A 491 11.06 -5.46 36.91
C PHE A 491 9.76 -4.77 37.30
N MET A 492 8.72 -5.51 37.66
CA MET A 492 7.42 -4.95 38.09
C MET A 492 7.53 -4.21 39.43
N GLU A 493 8.28 -4.74 40.40
CA GLU A 493 8.53 -4.06 41.67
C GLU A 493 9.26 -2.73 41.48
N VAL A 494 10.35 -2.73 40.69
CA VAL A 494 11.11 -1.51 40.42
C VAL A 494 10.31 -0.50 39.58
N GLU A 495 9.47 -0.97 38.66
CA GLU A 495 8.56 -0.09 37.89
C GLU A 495 7.49 0.55 38.78
N ALA A 496 6.93 -0.20 39.75
CA ALA A 496 5.93 0.31 40.70
C ALA A 496 6.49 1.42 41.59
N GLU A 497 7.76 1.34 41.98
CA GLU A 497 8.43 2.37 42.75
C GLU A 497 8.84 3.58 41.90
N LYS A 498 9.46 3.35 40.74
CA LYS A 498 10.02 4.42 39.89
C LYS A 498 9.69 4.15 38.41
N PRO A 499 8.49 4.56 37.93
CA PRO A 499 8.04 4.30 36.56
C PRO A 499 8.99 4.83 35.49
N LYS A 500 9.62 3.94 34.72
CA LYS A 500 10.53 4.26 33.60
C LYS A 500 10.06 3.65 32.28
N PRO A 501 10.14 4.36 31.15
CA PRO A 501 9.74 3.81 29.83
C PRO A 501 10.49 2.54 29.45
N TYR A 502 11.75 2.43 29.86
CA TYR A 502 12.57 1.25 29.66
C TYR A 502 12.02 0.01 30.37
N LEU A 503 11.62 0.13 31.65
CA LEU A 503 11.04 -0.96 32.42
C LEU A 503 9.70 -1.39 31.82
N GLN A 504 8.84 -0.43 31.47
CA GLN A 504 7.57 -0.67 30.81
C GLN A 504 7.77 -1.44 29.49
N TYR A 505 8.77 -1.07 28.72
CA TYR A 505 9.15 -1.77 27.49
C TYR A 505 9.62 -3.21 27.77
N ARG A 506 10.52 -3.43 28.77
CA ARG A 506 11.03 -4.75 29.14
C ARG A 506 9.91 -5.68 29.61
N ILE A 507 9.05 -5.20 30.50
CA ILE A 507 7.87 -5.95 30.98
C ILE A 507 6.95 -6.31 29.81
N GLY A 508 6.68 -5.36 28.93
CA GLY A 508 5.89 -5.61 27.69
C GLY A 508 6.51 -6.70 26.82
N LYS A 509 7.84 -6.72 26.63
CA LYS A 509 8.54 -7.78 25.91
C LYS A 509 8.36 -9.14 26.56
N MET A 510 8.50 -9.24 27.86
CA MET A 510 8.37 -10.50 28.57
C MET A 510 6.95 -11.07 28.43
N HIS A 511 5.90 -10.23 28.51
CA HIS A 511 4.53 -10.65 28.21
C HIS A 511 4.35 -11.08 26.76
N ALA A 512 4.91 -10.34 25.81
CA ALA A 512 4.81 -10.66 24.39
C ALA A 512 5.49 -11.98 24.01
N ALA A 513 6.60 -12.32 24.67
CA ALA A 513 7.38 -13.54 24.43
C ALA A 513 6.98 -14.72 25.34
N GLY A 514 6.20 -14.49 26.41
CA GLY A 514 5.87 -15.53 27.38
C GLY A 514 7.06 -15.91 28.27
N LEU A 515 7.89 -14.94 28.65
CA LEU A 515 9.06 -15.16 29.50
C LEU A 515 8.68 -14.94 30.96
N GLY A 516 8.71 -16.02 31.75
CA GLY A 516 8.31 -16.01 33.15
C GLY A 516 6.80 -15.83 33.38
N THR A 517 6.01 -15.78 32.32
CA THR A 517 4.56 -15.62 32.34
C THR A 517 3.97 -16.26 31.08
N PRO A 518 2.69 -16.68 31.08
CA PRO A 518 2.05 -17.07 29.83
C PRO A 518 2.08 -15.93 28.80
N GLN A 519 2.25 -16.27 27.53
CA GLN A 519 2.27 -15.28 26.45
C GLN A 519 0.95 -14.50 26.40
N ASP A 520 1.02 -13.19 26.51
CA ASP A 520 -0.13 -12.28 26.45
C ASP A 520 0.21 -11.01 25.67
N TYR A 521 -0.20 -10.97 24.41
CA TYR A 521 -0.01 -9.79 23.55
C TYR A 521 -0.90 -8.60 23.95
N GLY A 522 -2.03 -8.84 24.63
CA GLY A 522 -2.89 -7.76 25.12
C GLY A 522 -2.21 -7.02 26.29
N ALA A 523 -1.71 -7.77 27.27
CA ALA A 523 -0.92 -7.20 28.36
C ALA A 523 0.34 -6.50 27.85
N ALA A 524 1.06 -7.12 26.90
CA ALA A 524 2.24 -6.52 26.28
C ALA A 524 1.90 -5.17 25.61
N ALA A 525 0.79 -5.09 24.89
CA ALA A 525 0.36 -3.86 24.25
C ALA A 525 0.10 -2.72 25.23
N GLU A 526 -0.52 -3.01 26.37
CA GLU A 526 -0.76 -1.97 27.41
C GLU A 526 0.57 -1.45 27.97
N TRP A 527 1.51 -2.32 28.27
CA TRP A 527 2.84 -1.92 28.71
C TRP A 527 3.60 -1.11 27.65
N PHE A 528 3.55 -1.54 26.40
CA PHE A 528 4.16 -0.76 25.30
C PHE A 528 3.48 0.60 25.12
N LYS A 529 2.15 0.72 25.22
CA LYS A 529 1.44 2.01 25.17
C LYS A 529 1.92 2.98 26.27
N MET A 530 2.17 2.49 27.47
CA MET A 530 2.72 3.31 28.55
C MET A 530 4.11 3.85 28.22
N ALA A 531 4.99 3.01 27.67
CA ALA A 531 6.32 3.43 27.23
C ALA A 531 6.27 4.36 25.98
N VAL A 532 5.35 4.12 25.04
CA VAL A 532 5.12 4.96 23.86
C VAL A 532 4.63 6.35 24.25
N ALA A 533 3.79 6.46 25.27
CA ALA A 533 3.35 7.76 25.81
C ALA A 533 4.53 8.63 26.28
N LYS A 534 5.63 7.99 26.71
CA LYS A 534 6.90 8.65 27.06
C LYS A 534 7.91 8.67 25.90
N ASN A 535 7.45 8.44 24.67
CA ASN A 535 8.23 8.49 23.41
C ASN A 535 9.38 7.47 23.31
N HIS A 536 9.25 6.30 23.93
CA HIS A 536 10.28 5.25 23.90
C HIS A 536 10.34 4.56 22.51
N LYS A 537 11.47 4.66 21.82
CA LYS A 537 11.60 4.23 20.41
C LYS A 537 11.38 2.73 20.18
N TYR A 538 11.90 1.87 21.08
CA TYR A 538 11.72 0.43 20.93
C TYR A 538 10.29 -0.02 21.27
N ALA A 539 9.63 0.63 22.22
CA ALA A 539 8.22 0.36 22.50
C ALA A 539 7.32 0.78 21.31
N GLN A 540 7.66 1.90 20.64
CA GLN A 540 6.99 2.28 19.39
C GLN A 540 7.16 1.21 18.30
N TYR A 541 8.34 0.64 18.17
CA TYR A 541 8.62 -0.43 17.22
C TYR A 541 7.83 -1.70 17.57
N SER A 542 7.86 -2.16 18.82
CA SER A 542 7.17 -3.37 19.26
C SER A 542 5.67 -3.24 19.15
N LEU A 543 5.09 -2.11 19.60
CA LEU A 543 3.67 -1.84 19.47
C LEU A 543 3.24 -1.77 17.98
N ALA A 544 4.08 -1.18 17.12
CA ALA A 544 3.86 -1.20 15.67
C ALA A 544 3.77 -2.62 15.13
N GLY A 545 4.65 -3.52 15.59
CA GLY A 545 4.64 -4.94 15.24
C GLY A 545 3.34 -5.64 15.63
N LEU A 546 2.81 -5.34 16.82
CA LEU A 546 1.53 -5.90 17.27
C LEU A 546 0.36 -5.42 16.41
N TYR A 547 0.30 -4.13 16.09
CA TYR A 547 -0.70 -3.60 15.16
C TYR A 547 -0.56 -4.18 13.74
N TYR A 548 0.68 -4.32 13.26
CA TYR A 548 0.94 -4.88 11.93
C TYR A 548 0.46 -6.34 11.80
N GLN A 549 0.63 -7.13 12.85
CA GLN A 549 0.28 -8.54 12.87
C GLN A 549 -1.14 -8.82 13.38
N GLY A 550 -1.79 -7.86 14.04
CA GLY A 550 -3.09 -8.04 14.69
C GLY A 550 -3.00 -8.96 15.92
N ARG A 551 -1.85 -8.96 16.63
CA ARG A 551 -1.64 -9.78 17.83
C ARG A 551 -2.07 -9.04 19.09
N GLY A 552 -3.02 -9.61 19.83
CA GLY A 552 -3.58 -9.00 21.05
C GLY A 552 -4.46 -7.77 20.82
N MET A 553 -4.65 -7.37 19.56
CA MET A 553 -5.48 -6.24 19.15
C MET A 553 -5.90 -6.38 17.70
N GLU A 554 -6.81 -5.54 17.24
CA GLU A 554 -7.19 -5.47 15.82
C GLU A 554 -6.03 -5.02 14.94
N GLN A 555 -5.85 -5.67 13.79
CA GLN A 555 -4.80 -5.33 12.84
C GLN A 555 -5.04 -3.93 12.24
N ASP A 556 -4.06 -3.04 12.39
CA ASP A 556 -4.10 -1.67 11.88
C ASP A 556 -2.76 -1.28 11.26
N PHE A 557 -2.67 -1.39 9.95
CA PHE A 557 -1.45 -1.06 9.22
C PHE A 557 -1.11 0.43 9.23
N GLU A 558 -2.11 1.31 9.38
CA GLU A 558 -1.88 2.74 9.40
C GLU A 558 -1.24 3.16 10.73
N THR A 559 -1.80 2.68 11.84
CA THR A 559 -1.21 2.89 13.18
C THR A 559 0.18 2.25 13.27
N ALA A 560 0.38 1.06 12.70
CA ALA A 560 1.69 0.42 12.63
C ALA A 560 2.70 1.29 11.87
N PHE A 561 2.31 1.82 10.70
CA PHE A 561 3.15 2.71 9.91
C PHE A 561 3.55 3.97 10.69
N ASP A 562 2.58 4.64 11.33
CA ASP A 562 2.83 5.86 12.11
C ASP A 562 3.79 5.61 13.30
N LEU A 563 3.67 4.46 13.95
CA LEU A 563 4.55 4.08 15.06
C LEU A 563 5.95 3.70 14.57
N TYR A 564 6.08 2.92 13.48
CA TYR A 564 7.38 2.64 12.87
C TYR A 564 8.05 3.93 12.40
N TRP A 565 7.30 4.85 11.80
CA TRP A 565 7.83 6.13 11.38
C TRP A 565 8.34 6.99 12.56
N LYS A 566 7.61 7.02 13.68
CA LYS A 566 8.05 7.72 14.90
C LYS A 566 9.33 7.10 15.46
N SER A 567 9.41 5.78 15.47
CA SER A 567 10.59 5.03 15.93
C SER A 567 11.80 5.25 15.00
N ALA A 568 11.59 5.16 13.68
CA ALA A 568 12.64 5.39 12.68
C ALA A 568 13.24 6.80 12.75
N ARG A 569 12.42 7.82 13.04
CA ARG A 569 12.90 9.18 13.28
C ARG A 569 13.83 9.32 14.49
N GLN A 570 13.76 8.41 15.43
CA GLN A 570 14.67 8.30 16.56
C GLN A 570 15.87 7.40 16.27
N VAL A 571 16.19 7.22 14.97
CA VAL A 571 17.33 6.43 14.48
C VAL A 571 17.27 4.96 14.94
N ASN A 572 16.07 4.37 14.98
CA ASN A 572 15.91 2.95 15.18
C ASN A 572 16.02 2.23 13.83
N PRO A 573 17.08 1.43 13.58
CA PRO A 573 17.29 0.78 12.29
C PRO A 573 16.25 -0.31 12.00
N TYR A 574 15.74 -0.99 13.03
CA TYR A 574 14.69 -2.00 12.89
C TYR A 574 13.39 -1.36 12.40
N ALA A 575 13.02 -0.23 12.99
CA ALA A 575 11.86 0.52 12.55
C ALA A 575 12.02 1.08 11.12
N SER A 576 13.24 1.54 10.78
CA SER A 576 13.55 1.98 9.42
C SER A 576 13.38 0.84 8.42
N TYR A 577 13.81 -0.36 8.75
CA TYR A 577 13.69 -1.55 7.90
C TYR A 577 12.23 -1.95 7.66
N GLU A 578 11.41 -2.04 8.72
CA GLU A 578 9.99 -2.39 8.59
C GLU A 578 9.20 -1.29 7.86
N LEU A 579 9.51 -0.02 8.14
CA LEU A 579 8.95 1.13 7.42
C LEU A 579 9.25 1.06 5.92
N ALA A 580 10.51 0.73 5.57
CA ALA A 580 10.92 0.53 4.18
C ALA A 580 10.14 -0.59 3.48
N LYS A 581 9.90 -1.70 4.17
CA LYS A 581 9.05 -2.79 3.65
C LYS A 581 7.61 -2.33 3.41
N MET A 582 7.05 -1.57 4.36
CA MET A 582 5.70 -1.03 4.22
C MET A 582 5.59 -0.05 3.05
N LEU A 583 6.56 0.84 2.87
CA LEU A 583 6.65 1.78 1.74
C LEU A 583 6.83 1.04 0.40
N ARG A 584 7.72 0.04 0.35
CA ARG A 584 7.98 -0.76 -0.86
C ARG A 584 6.73 -1.51 -1.34
N ASN A 585 5.94 -2.01 -0.39
CA ASN A 585 4.78 -2.84 -0.69
C ASN A 585 3.46 -2.05 -0.71
N GLY A 586 3.45 -0.80 -0.23
CA GLY A 586 2.24 0.02 -0.11
C GLY A 586 1.30 -0.47 0.99
N ILE A 587 1.84 -0.99 2.12
CA ILE A 587 1.07 -1.50 3.25
C ILE A 587 0.89 -0.38 4.28
N GLY A 588 -0.36 -0.04 4.62
CA GLY A 588 -0.68 1.07 5.52
C GLY A 588 -0.29 2.46 5.01
N THR A 589 0.29 2.52 3.82
CA THR A 589 0.72 3.75 3.14
C THR A 589 0.71 3.54 1.63
N GLU A 590 0.88 4.61 0.85
CA GLU A 590 1.14 4.46 -0.58
C GLU A 590 2.54 3.90 -0.83
N LYS A 591 2.63 3.14 -1.93
CA LYS A 591 3.91 2.61 -2.39
C LYS A 591 4.83 3.75 -2.82
N ASP A 592 5.98 3.86 -2.18
CA ASP A 592 7.04 4.83 -2.49
C ASP A 592 8.39 4.10 -2.46
N LEU A 593 8.93 3.83 -3.65
CA LEU A 593 10.16 3.07 -3.78
C LEU A 593 11.40 3.89 -3.43
N ASP A 594 11.37 5.19 -3.66
CA ASP A 594 12.52 6.08 -3.38
C ASP A 594 12.66 6.28 -1.87
N GLU A 595 11.53 6.54 -1.17
CA GLU A 595 11.52 6.66 0.30
C GLU A 595 11.83 5.31 0.97
N ALA A 596 11.38 4.18 0.39
CA ALA A 596 11.71 2.85 0.88
C ALA A 596 13.21 2.57 0.80
N GLU A 597 13.84 2.92 -0.32
CA GLU A 597 15.28 2.72 -0.51
C GLU A 597 16.10 3.55 0.49
N ASP A 598 15.74 4.82 0.71
CA ASP A 598 16.38 5.69 1.70
C ASP A 598 16.27 5.10 3.12
N HIS A 599 15.11 4.55 3.49
CA HIS A 599 14.94 3.89 4.77
C HIS A 599 15.69 2.56 4.88
N PHE A 600 15.83 1.76 3.81
CA PHE A 600 16.69 0.58 3.81
C PHE A 600 18.16 0.94 3.98
N GLN A 601 18.66 2.01 3.34
CA GLN A 601 20.03 2.49 3.51
C GLN A 601 20.31 2.92 4.95
N ARG A 602 19.37 3.66 5.57
CA ARG A 602 19.47 4.04 6.99
C ARG A 602 19.45 2.82 7.90
N ALA A 603 18.61 1.83 7.60
CA ALA A 603 18.56 0.59 8.36
C ALA A 603 19.90 -0.17 8.26
N PHE A 604 20.45 -0.33 7.05
CA PHE A 604 21.73 -0.99 6.83
C PHE A 604 22.87 -0.31 7.61
N ALA A 605 23.01 1.01 7.47
CA ALA A 605 24.04 1.77 8.19
C ALA A 605 23.88 1.65 9.72
N GLY A 606 22.63 1.66 10.20
CA GLY A 606 22.33 1.47 11.61
C GLY A 606 22.67 0.06 12.10
N PHE A 607 22.36 -0.97 11.33
CA PHE A 607 22.68 -2.36 11.67
C PHE A 607 24.20 -2.60 11.73
N VAL A 608 24.96 -2.08 10.76
CA VAL A 608 26.43 -2.18 10.78
C VAL A 608 27.02 -1.52 12.03
N LYS A 609 26.48 -0.36 12.43
CA LYS A 609 26.92 0.32 13.65
C LYS A 609 26.60 -0.50 14.91
N LEU A 610 25.42 -1.10 14.96
CA LEU A 610 25.02 -1.94 16.10
C LEU A 610 25.85 -3.24 16.15
N GLU A 611 26.10 -3.90 15.01
CA GLU A 611 26.91 -5.11 14.93
C GLU A 611 28.31 -4.92 15.46
N ALA A 612 28.93 -3.79 15.12
CA ALA A 612 30.26 -3.46 15.61
C ALA A 612 30.36 -3.41 17.16
N ALA A 613 29.22 -3.13 17.83
CA ALA A 613 29.16 -3.08 19.29
C ALA A 613 28.71 -4.40 19.94
N SER A 614 27.76 -5.12 19.29
CA SER A 614 27.08 -6.27 19.93
C SER A 614 27.57 -7.65 19.48
N ARG A 615 28.13 -7.74 18.28
CA ARG A 615 28.49 -9.01 17.63
C ARG A 615 27.37 -10.06 17.59
N ASP A 616 26.13 -9.57 17.58
CA ASP A 616 24.93 -10.39 17.59
C ASP A 616 24.78 -11.21 16.30
N ASP A 617 24.57 -12.52 16.41
CA ASP A 617 24.50 -13.43 15.28
C ASP A 617 23.28 -13.17 14.39
N LYS A 618 22.15 -12.77 14.97
CA LYS A 618 20.92 -12.44 14.25
C LYS A 618 21.11 -11.17 13.45
N LEU A 619 21.84 -10.19 14.01
CA LEU A 619 22.16 -8.95 13.34
C LEU A 619 23.16 -9.17 12.18
N GLN A 620 24.19 -10.01 12.41
CA GLN A 620 25.13 -10.42 11.37
C GLN A 620 24.42 -11.14 10.23
N TYR A 621 23.49 -12.04 10.54
CA TYR A 621 22.64 -12.68 9.54
C TYR A 621 21.84 -11.66 8.74
N ARG A 622 21.21 -10.68 9.38
CA ARG A 622 20.42 -9.63 8.72
C ARG A 622 21.27 -8.78 7.79
N ILE A 623 22.46 -8.35 8.21
CA ILE A 623 23.38 -7.59 7.36
C ILE A 623 23.79 -8.44 6.15
N GLY A 624 24.15 -9.71 6.38
CA GLY A 624 24.47 -10.64 5.31
C GLY A 624 23.31 -10.80 4.31
N HIS A 625 22.07 -10.87 4.82
CA HIS A 625 20.88 -10.97 3.99
C HIS A 625 20.65 -9.70 3.15
N MET A 626 20.84 -8.50 3.72
CA MET A 626 20.72 -7.24 2.98
C MET A 626 21.77 -7.13 1.88
N LEU A 627 23.01 -7.52 2.15
CA LEU A 627 24.10 -7.56 1.16
C LEU A 627 23.83 -8.58 0.05
N TYR A 628 23.33 -9.77 0.39
CA TYR A 628 23.03 -10.84 -0.57
C TYR A 628 21.93 -10.45 -1.55
N HIS A 629 20.89 -9.77 -1.08
CA HIS A 629 19.75 -9.34 -1.89
C HIS A 629 19.87 -7.93 -2.47
N GLY A 630 20.88 -7.15 -2.06
CA GLY A 630 21.03 -5.77 -2.48
C GLY A 630 19.92 -4.88 -1.94
N VAL A 631 19.61 -4.98 -0.65
CA VAL A 631 18.54 -4.20 0.00
C VAL A 631 19.16 -3.03 0.76
N GLY A 632 18.94 -1.81 0.29
CA GLY A 632 19.51 -0.59 0.86
C GLY A 632 21.02 -0.45 0.64
N ILE A 633 21.60 -1.34 -0.13
CA ILE A 633 23.02 -1.37 -0.51
C ILE A 633 23.16 -2.11 -1.84
N GLU A 634 24.19 -1.88 -2.58
CA GLU A 634 24.52 -2.68 -3.75
C GLU A 634 24.77 -4.14 -3.35
N LYS A 635 24.27 -5.09 -4.15
CA LYS A 635 24.45 -6.53 -3.92
C LYS A 635 25.93 -6.89 -3.87
N ASP A 636 26.38 -7.46 -2.76
CA ASP A 636 27.73 -7.95 -2.55
C ASP A 636 27.69 -9.31 -1.85
N VAL A 637 27.76 -10.37 -2.65
CA VAL A 637 27.70 -11.75 -2.16
C VAL A 637 28.96 -12.14 -1.38
N ALA A 638 30.13 -11.58 -1.73
CA ALA A 638 31.37 -11.87 -1.01
C ALA A 638 31.33 -11.29 0.42
N ALA A 639 30.90 -10.06 0.57
CA ALA A 639 30.67 -9.45 1.88
C ALA A 639 29.56 -10.18 2.65
N ALA A 640 28.48 -10.59 1.98
CA ALA A 640 27.39 -11.35 2.60
C ALA A 640 27.88 -12.67 3.21
N ILE A 641 28.73 -13.40 2.50
CA ILE A 641 29.35 -14.66 3.00
C ILE A 641 30.12 -14.40 4.28
N VAL A 642 30.92 -13.33 4.35
CA VAL A 642 31.68 -13.00 5.56
C VAL A 642 30.75 -12.81 6.77
N TYR A 643 29.65 -12.10 6.60
CA TYR A 643 28.69 -11.89 7.68
C TYR A 643 27.92 -13.18 8.01
N PHE A 644 27.53 -13.97 7.02
CA PHE A 644 26.91 -15.27 7.27
C PHE A 644 27.87 -16.23 7.97
N GLU A 645 29.16 -16.23 7.64
CA GLU A 645 30.13 -17.05 8.34
C GLU A 645 30.32 -16.66 9.79
N LYS A 646 30.36 -15.34 10.08
CA LYS A 646 30.38 -14.87 11.47
C LYS A 646 29.17 -15.39 12.24
N ALA A 647 27.97 -15.19 11.72
CA ALA A 647 26.74 -15.66 12.34
C ALA A 647 26.66 -17.19 12.47
N ALA A 648 27.08 -17.91 11.43
CA ALA A 648 27.07 -19.38 11.41
C ALA A 648 28.04 -20.01 12.43
N ARG A 649 29.18 -19.36 12.70
CA ARG A 649 30.12 -19.77 13.75
C ARG A 649 29.56 -19.61 15.17
N LEU A 650 28.68 -18.64 15.35
CA LEU A 650 27.89 -18.42 16.58
C LEU A 650 26.66 -19.35 16.68
N GLY A 651 26.51 -20.28 15.74
CA GLY A 651 25.43 -21.26 15.75
C GLY A 651 24.15 -20.83 15.02
N ASN A 652 24.13 -19.65 14.37
CA ASN A 652 22.93 -19.21 13.67
C ASN A 652 22.51 -20.16 12.56
N VAL A 653 21.38 -20.82 12.77
CA VAL A 653 20.84 -21.88 11.92
C VAL A 653 20.51 -21.36 10.51
N HIS A 654 19.96 -20.14 10.42
CA HIS A 654 19.61 -19.54 9.15
C HIS A 654 20.83 -19.10 8.35
N ALA A 655 21.88 -18.62 9.01
CA ALA A 655 23.13 -18.26 8.36
C ALA A 655 23.83 -19.51 7.79
N GLN A 656 23.84 -20.62 8.54
CA GLN A 656 24.35 -21.91 8.07
C GLN A 656 23.57 -22.39 6.84
N TYR A 657 22.25 -22.29 6.85
CA TYR A 657 21.41 -22.63 5.70
C TYR A 657 21.73 -21.74 4.48
N MET A 658 21.84 -20.42 4.68
CA MET A 658 22.18 -19.50 3.58
C MET A 658 23.56 -19.76 2.98
N LEU A 659 24.56 -20.04 3.79
CA LEU A 659 25.89 -20.46 3.30
C LEU A 659 25.80 -21.74 2.48
N GLY A 660 25.11 -22.75 2.99
CA GLY A 660 24.89 -23.98 2.26
C GLY A 660 24.21 -23.77 0.91
N LYS A 661 23.20 -22.91 0.89
CA LYS A 661 22.47 -22.51 -0.33
C LYS A 661 23.37 -21.77 -1.33
N ILE A 662 24.14 -20.78 -0.88
CA ILE A 662 25.03 -19.98 -1.72
C ILE A 662 26.13 -20.86 -2.35
N TYR A 663 26.80 -21.71 -1.56
CA TYR A 663 27.83 -22.61 -2.06
C TYR A 663 27.28 -23.70 -2.99
N LEU A 664 26.06 -24.18 -2.76
CA LEU A 664 25.43 -25.19 -3.60
C LEU A 664 24.99 -24.61 -4.96
N LEU A 665 24.41 -23.42 -4.98
CA LEU A 665 23.96 -22.77 -6.22
C LEU A 665 25.11 -22.28 -7.08
N GLY A 666 26.14 -21.68 -6.49
CA GLY A 666 27.31 -21.20 -7.22
C GLY A 666 26.98 -20.12 -8.27
N GLU A 667 25.96 -19.28 -8.03
CA GLU A 667 25.49 -18.27 -9.01
C GLU A 667 26.44 -17.07 -9.12
N ASP A 668 26.87 -16.55 -7.98
CA ASP A 668 27.74 -15.35 -7.88
C ASP A 668 29.17 -15.73 -7.39
N ILE A 669 29.37 -16.98 -7.01
CA ILE A 669 30.66 -17.55 -6.59
C ILE A 669 30.85 -18.93 -7.24
N SER A 670 32.06 -19.49 -7.18
CA SER A 670 32.24 -20.87 -7.61
C SER A 670 31.48 -21.83 -6.69
N LYS A 671 30.77 -22.79 -7.30
CA LYS A 671 30.09 -23.87 -6.59
C LYS A 671 31.11 -24.70 -5.76
N ASP A 672 30.77 -24.88 -4.49
CA ASP A 672 31.56 -25.69 -3.55
C ASP A 672 30.65 -26.67 -2.80
N ILE A 673 30.60 -27.90 -3.26
CA ILE A 673 29.72 -28.92 -2.70
C ILE A 673 30.14 -29.35 -1.29
N GLU A 674 31.45 -29.37 -1.00
CA GLU A 674 31.94 -29.75 0.33
C GLU A 674 31.55 -28.75 1.39
N ALA A 675 31.75 -27.45 1.12
CA ALA A 675 31.29 -26.36 1.97
C ALA A 675 29.76 -26.34 2.10
N ALA A 676 29.03 -26.55 0.99
CA ALA A 676 27.58 -26.62 1.00
C ALA A 676 27.07 -27.74 1.92
N MET A 677 27.59 -28.93 1.77
CA MET A 677 27.21 -30.08 2.59
C MET A 677 27.52 -29.88 4.08
N LYS A 678 28.68 -29.30 4.39
CA LYS A 678 29.05 -28.94 5.77
C LYS A 678 28.00 -28.06 6.42
N TRP A 679 27.68 -26.95 5.78
CA TRP A 679 26.77 -25.95 6.35
C TRP A 679 25.30 -26.39 6.34
N LEU A 680 24.84 -27.07 5.27
CA LEU A 680 23.48 -27.64 5.25
C LEU A 680 23.32 -28.73 6.32
N THR A 681 24.35 -29.59 6.56
CA THR A 681 24.28 -30.61 7.61
C THR A 681 24.19 -29.95 8.99
N ALA A 682 25.05 -28.94 9.26
CA ALA A 682 25.03 -28.23 10.53
C ALA A 682 23.67 -27.59 10.81
N SER A 683 23.05 -26.97 9.78
CA SER A 683 21.73 -26.37 9.90
C SER A 683 20.60 -27.40 10.07
N ALA A 684 20.70 -28.54 9.34
CA ALA A 684 19.71 -29.62 9.41
C ALA A 684 19.71 -30.34 10.75
N GLU A 685 20.91 -30.57 11.33
CA GLU A 685 21.08 -31.17 12.67
C GLU A 685 20.48 -30.31 13.78
N GLN A 686 20.46 -28.99 13.59
CA GLN A 686 19.75 -28.04 14.47
C GLN A 686 18.25 -27.91 14.15
N GLY A 687 17.71 -28.78 13.29
CA GLY A 687 16.28 -28.85 13.03
C GLY A 687 15.75 -27.93 11.92
N ASN A 688 16.59 -27.30 11.12
CA ASN A 688 16.10 -26.47 10.02
C ASN A 688 15.42 -27.33 8.93
N GLN A 689 14.13 -27.22 8.79
CA GLN A 689 13.35 -28.01 7.84
C GLN A 689 13.77 -27.82 6.37
N TYR A 690 14.26 -26.62 6.00
CA TYR A 690 14.68 -26.32 4.63
C TYR A 690 16.07 -26.92 4.33
N ALA A 691 16.96 -26.90 5.30
CA ALA A 691 18.24 -27.59 5.19
C ALA A 691 18.06 -29.13 5.12
N GLN A 692 17.17 -29.67 5.97
CA GLN A 692 16.79 -31.08 5.93
C GLN A 692 16.19 -31.46 4.57
N TYR A 693 15.26 -30.62 4.05
CA TYR A 693 14.71 -30.83 2.72
C TYR A 693 15.77 -30.78 1.62
N ALA A 694 16.66 -29.79 1.66
CA ALA A 694 17.74 -29.63 0.68
C ALA A 694 18.70 -30.88 0.68
N LEU A 695 19.11 -31.34 1.86
CA LEU A 695 19.92 -32.54 2.01
C LEU A 695 19.18 -33.78 1.49
N GLY A 696 17.93 -33.96 1.90
CA GLY A 696 17.11 -35.08 1.44
C GLY A 696 16.98 -35.12 -0.08
N LYS A 697 16.78 -33.97 -0.70
CA LYS A 697 16.70 -33.78 -2.15
C LYS A 697 18.04 -34.07 -2.83
N LEU A 698 19.15 -33.59 -2.28
CA LEU A 698 20.51 -33.88 -2.80
C LEU A 698 20.82 -35.38 -2.84
N TYR A 699 20.56 -36.07 -1.74
CA TYR A 699 20.78 -37.52 -1.65
C TYR A 699 19.79 -38.32 -2.51
N LEU A 700 18.55 -37.85 -2.69
CA LEU A 700 17.55 -38.50 -3.51
C LEU A 700 17.91 -38.47 -5.01
N PHE A 701 18.31 -37.32 -5.52
CA PHE A 701 18.62 -37.14 -6.95
C PHE A 701 20.05 -37.57 -7.31
N GLY A 702 21.02 -37.41 -6.41
CA GLY A 702 22.39 -37.88 -6.61
C GLY A 702 23.15 -37.18 -7.73
N HIS A 703 22.87 -35.87 -7.99
CA HIS A 703 23.55 -35.11 -9.04
C HIS A 703 24.88 -34.51 -8.58
N ASP A 704 24.90 -33.89 -7.41
CA ASP A 704 26.07 -33.21 -6.85
C ASP A 704 26.78 -34.08 -5.78
N VAL A 705 26.05 -35.04 -5.19
CA VAL A 705 26.51 -35.99 -4.19
C VAL A 705 26.11 -37.39 -4.62
N PRO A 706 26.81 -38.45 -4.18
CA PRO A 706 26.36 -39.82 -4.44
C PRO A 706 24.93 -40.04 -3.93
N ARG A 707 24.12 -40.75 -4.74
CA ARG A 707 22.75 -41.07 -4.33
C ARG A 707 22.78 -41.97 -3.10
N ASP A 708 22.07 -41.56 -2.07
CA ASP A 708 21.87 -42.30 -0.84
C ASP A 708 20.38 -42.22 -0.44
N ARG A 709 19.68 -43.35 -0.62
CA ARG A 709 18.25 -43.44 -0.35
C ARG A 709 17.93 -43.37 1.14
N ASP A 710 18.75 -43.94 1.98
CA ASP A 710 18.52 -44.00 3.42
C ASP A 710 18.70 -42.60 4.05
N ALA A 711 19.78 -41.91 3.64
CA ALA A 711 19.98 -40.49 4.01
C ALA A 711 18.87 -39.60 3.49
N ALA A 712 18.42 -39.80 2.24
CA ALA A 712 17.29 -39.03 1.69
C ALA A 712 16.02 -39.28 2.49
N LEU A 713 15.70 -40.51 2.82
CA LEU A 713 14.52 -40.87 3.60
C LEU A 713 14.54 -40.22 5.00
N LYS A 714 15.71 -40.28 5.67
CA LYS A 714 15.89 -39.66 6.99
C LYS A 714 15.55 -38.17 6.94
N TRP A 715 16.27 -37.43 6.12
CA TRP A 715 16.17 -35.99 6.10
C TRP A 715 14.78 -35.47 5.58
N LEU A 716 14.21 -36.15 4.56
CA LEU A 716 12.86 -35.81 4.07
C LEU A 716 11.79 -36.11 5.12
N THR A 717 11.95 -37.19 5.91
CA THR A 717 10.99 -37.54 6.97
C THR A 717 11.01 -36.48 8.08
N GLU A 718 12.20 -36.05 8.52
CA GLU A 718 12.35 -35.01 9.52
C GLU A 718 11.77 -33.67 9.06
N SER A 719 12.05 -33.30 7.81
CA SER A 719 11.49 -32.07 7.21
C SER A 719 9.97 -32.13 7.05
N ALA A 720 9.42 -33.26 6.59
CA ALA A 720 7.98 -33.46 6.43
C ALA A 720 7.24 -33.46 7.78
N ALA A 721 7.86 -33.99 8.84
CA ALA A 721 7.30 -33.96 10.19
C ALA A 721 7.11 -32.53 10.72
N GLN A 722 7.93 -31.59 10.26
CA GLN A 722 7.80 -30.15 10.55
C GLN A 722 6.81 -29.42 9.64
N GLY A 723 6.11 -30.14 8.75
CA GLY A 723 5.10 -29.57 7.87
C GLY A 723 5.60 -29.15 6.49
N ASN A 724 6.86 -29.47 6.11
CA ASN A 724 7.35 -29.16 4.78
C ASN A 724 6.63 -30.03 3.73
N ILE A 725 5.76 -29.39 2.96
CA ILE A 725 4.91 -30.06 1.95
C ILE A 725 5.74 -30.64 0.79
N TYR A 726 6.86 -30.01 0.43
CA TYR A 726 7.73 -30.49 -0.64
C TYR A 726 8.50 -31.74 -0.21
N ALA A 727 8.93 -31.80 1.06
CA ALA A 727 9.53 -32.99 1.63
C ALA A 727 8.54 -34.16 1.64
N ARG A 728 7.30 -33.92 2.07
CA ARG A 728 6.21 -34.91 2.03
C ARG A 728 5.95 -35.38 0.60
N PHE A 729 5.85 -34.45 -0.35
CA PHE A 729 5.65 -34.76 -1.75
C PHE A 729 6.78 -35.69 -2.30
N LEU A 730 8.06 -35.38 -2.00
CA LEU A 730 9.17 -36.23 -2.44
C LEU A 730 9.13 -37.62 -1.79
N LEU A 731 8.73 -37.75 -0.53
CA LEU A 731 8.52 -39.03 0.14
C LEU A 731 7.43 -39.87 -0.56
N ASP A 732 6.28 -39.28 -0.85
CA ASP A 732 5.15 -39.96 -1.46
C ASP A 732 5.46 -40.42 -2.91
N HIS A 733 6.38 -39.71 -3.60
CA HIS A 733 6.73 -39.96 -5.00
C HIS A 733 8.15 -40.55 -5.19
N MET A 734 8.79 -40.97 -4.11
CA MET A 734 10.19 -41.49 -4.12
C MET A 734 10.41 -42.65 -5.07
N ASP A 735 9.37 -43.48 -5.25
CA ASP A 735 9.37 -44.66 -6.10
C ASP A 735 8.59 -44.47 -7.42
N SER A 736 8.16 -43.24 -7.68
CA SER A 736 7.38 -42.91 -8.88
C SER A 736 8.30 -42.82 -10.10
N PHE A 737 7.84 -43.34 -11.27
CA PHE A 737 8.52 -43.21 -12.57
C PHE A 737 8.34 -41.78 -13.17
N ARG A 738 7.54 -40.88 -12.54
CA ARG A 738 7.39 -39.51 -12.97
C ARG A 738 8.57 -38.68 -12.54
N ASP A 739 8.96 -37.71 -13.35
CA ASP A 739 9.97 -36.73 -12.96
C ASP A 739 9.42 -35.81 -11.89
N PRO A 740 9.85 -35.91 -10.63
CA PRO A 740 9.34 -35.07 -9.56
C PRO A 740 9.57 -33.56 -9.79
N SER A 741 10.58 -33.20 -10.59
CA SER A 741 10.95 -31.80 -10.83
C SER A 741 9.83 -31.03 -11.55
N VAL A 742 9.10 -31.69 -12.44
CA VAL A 742 8.00 -31.07 -13.21
C VAL A 742 6.79 -30.82 -12.30
N LEU A 743 6.49 -31.78 -11.43
CA LEU A 743 5.38 -31.65 -10.47
C LEU A 743 5.71 -30.60 -9.41
N LEU A 744 6.94 -30.55 -8.91
CA LEU A 744 7.40 -29.50 -8.01
C LEU A 744 7.30 -28.11 -8.65
N ALA A 745 7.64 -27.98 -9.94
CA ALA A 745 7.46 -26.73 -10.68
C ALA A 745 5.99 -26.29 -10.71
N ALA A 746 5.06 -27.21 -10.98
CA ALA A 746 3.62 -26.91 -10.96
C ALA A 746 3.16 -26.50 -9.55
N THR A 747 3.60 -27.17 -8.50
CA THR A 747 3.28 -26.83 -7.11
C THR A 747 3.79 -25.44 -6.74
N ARG A 748 5.03 -25.07 -7.14
CA ARG A 748 5.58 -23.71 -6.93
C ARG A 748 4.75 -22.65 -7.65
N LEU A 749 4.26 -22.93 -8.87
CA LEU A 749 3.35 -22.00 -9.57
C LEU A 749 2.04 -21.80 -8.83
N MET A 750 1.49 -22.83 -8.21
CA MET A 750 0.30 -22.72 -7.35
C MET A 750 0.56 -21.82 -6.13
N HIS A 751 1.67 -22.02 -5.44
CA HIS A 751 2.09 -21.14 -4.34
C HIS A 751 2.22 -19.67 -4.77
N HIS A 752 2.82 -19.43 -5.93
CA HIS A 752 2.97 -18.09 -6.46
C HIS A 752 1.62 -17.44 -6.77
N LEU A 753 0.67 -18.19 -7.31
CA LEU A 753 -0.70 -17.71 -7.49
C LEU A 753 -1.37 -17.36 -6.16
N GLY A 754 -1.24 -18.22 -5.14
CA GLY A 754 -1.76 -17.93 -3.80
C GLY A 754 -1.21 -16.62 -3.23
N ASN A 755 0.08 -16.35 -3.40
CA ASN A 755 0.71 -15.10 -2.96
C ASN A 755 0.17 -13.88 -3.74
N ILE A 756 0.01 -13.98 -5.06
CA ILE A 756 -0.57 -12.89 -5.87
C ILE A 756 -2.00 -12.57 -5.40
N PHE A 757 -2.85 -13.56 -5.19
CA PHE A 757 -4.21 -13.34 -4.69
C PHE A 757 -4.22 -12.71 -3.30
N ARG A 758 -3.27 -13.06 -2.42
CA ARG A 758 -3.10 -12.47 -1.09
C ARG A 758 -2.70 -11.00 -1.17
N ASP A 759 -1.77 -10.65 -2.05
CA ASP A 759 -1.29 -9.28 -2.23
C ASP A 759 -2.35 -8.39 -2.86
N GLU A 760 -3.06 -8.87 -3.88
CA GLU A 760 -4.17 -8.14 -4.50
C GLU A 760 -5.32 -7.90 -3.49
N LYS A 761 -5.62 -8.87 -2.61
CA LYS A 761 -6.60 -8.69 -1.53
C LYS A 761 -6.23 -7.54 -0.60
N ARG A 762 -4.94 -7.39 -0.26
CA ARG A 762 -4.44 -6.28 0.57
C ARG A 762 -4.59 -4.93 -0.12
N GLN A 763 -4.41 -4.85 -1.45
CA GLN A 763 -4.56 -3.62 -2.23
C GLN A 763 -6.02 -3.16 -2.34
N PHE A 764 -6.99 -4.05 -2.48
CA PHE A 764 -8.42 -3.71 -2.53
C PHE A 764 -8.99 -3.24 -1.19
N GLY A 765 -8.43 -3.66 -0.06
CA GLY A 765 -8.85 -3.24 1.29
C GLY A 765 -8.39 -1.83 1.70
N GLY A 766 -7.31 -1.31 1.09
CA GLY A 766 -6.67 -0.05 1.48
C GLY A 766 -6.83 1.13 0.50
N GLY A 767 -7.35 0.88 -0.71
CA GLY A 767 -7.17 1.79 -1.86
C GLY A 767 -7.91 3.13 -1.84
N MET A 768 -8.85 3.37 -0.93
CA MET A 768 -9.64 4.61 -0.93
C MET A 768 -9.19 5.68 0.09
N MET A 769 -8.57 5.28 1.17
CA MET A 769 -7.97 6.25 2.13
C MET A 769 -6.61 6.80 1.64
N GLN A 770 -5.94 6.14 0.71
CA GLN A 770 -4.61 6.53 0.22
C GLN A 770 -4.62 7.79 -0.66
N SER A 771 -5.67 8.01 -1.47
CA SER A 771 -5.76 9.22 -2.31
C SER A 771 -5.93 10.50 -1.49
N ASP A 772 -6.61 10.41 -0.34
CA ASP A 772 -6.84 11.56 0.54
C ASP A 772 -5.58 11.91 1.36
N ARG A 773 -4.79 10.92 1.78
CA ARG A 773 -3.51 11.16 2.46
C ARG A 773 -2.47 11.82 1.54
N LYS A 774 -2.44 11.46 0.24
CA LYS A 774 -1.57 12.13 -0.75
C LYS A 774 -1.93 13.59 -0.93
N LEU A 775 -3.23 13.86 -0.96
CA LEU A 775 -3.75 15.24 -1.03
C LEU A 775 -3.42 16.00 0.26
N LEU A 776 -3.63 15.40 1.42
CA LEU A 776 -3.28 15.96 2.72
C LEU A 776 -1.76 16.16 2.88
N LYS A 777 -0.93 15.19 2.46
CA LYS A 777 0.55 15.30 2.49
C LYS A 777 1.03 16.41 1.53
N LYS A 778 0.44 16.52 0.32
CA LYS A 778 0.77 17.61 -0.62
C LYS A 778 0.28 18.98 -0.13
N LEU A 779 -0.91 19.07 0.43
CA LEU A 779 -1.41 20.28 1.07
C LEU A 779 -0.53 20.68 2.27
N TRP A 780 -0.07 19.71 3.00
CA TRP A 780 0.80 19.85 4.15
C TRP A 780 2.22 20.30 3.77
N GLN A 781 2.83 19.66 2.76
CA GLN A 781 4.11 20.09 2.20
C GLN A 781 4.02 21.50 1.62
N LYS A 782 2.89 21.85 1.01
CA LYS A 782 2.65 23.20 0.50
C LYS A 782 2.51 24.24 1.62
N LYS A 783 1.89 23.87 2.75
CA LYS A 783 1.79 24.74 3.94
C LYS A 783 3.15 24.91 4.63
N ILE A 784 3.96 23.85 4.74
CA ILE A 784 5.33 23.93 5.26
C ILE A 784 6.20 24.83 4.35
N ALA A 785 6.08 24.67 3.04
CA ALA A 785 6.79 25.52 2.07
C ALA A 785 6.34 27.00 2.14
N GLN A 786 5.15 27.28 2.70
CA GLN A 786 4.61 28.63 2.97
C GLN A 786 4.93 29.12 4.38
N GLY A 787 5.76 28.41 5.16
CA GLY A 787 6.25 28.87 6.47
C GLY A 787 5.35 28.55 7.66
N HIS A 788 4.34 27.67 7.51
CA HIS A 788 3.52 27.23 8.64
C HIS A 788 4.19 26.09 9.41
N ALA A 789 4.25 26.21 10.73
CA ALA A 789 4.77 25.15 11.60
C ALA A 789 3.83 23.92 11.60
N ARG A 790 4.40 22.77 11.89
CA ARG A 790 3.70 21.46 11.79
C ARG A 790 2.48 21.33 12.71
N ASP A 791 2.50 22.03 13.84
CA ASP A 791 1.51 21.90 14.92
C ASP A 791 0.36 22.91 14.90
N ASP A 792 0.40 23.91 13.99
CA ASP A 792 -0.57 25.00 13.99
C ASP A 792 -1.99 24.63 13.52
N HIS A 793 -2.20 23.41 12.99
CA HIS A 793 -3.47 23.01 12.40
C HIS A 793 -3.81 21.51 12.53
N ALA A 794 -3.46 20.87 13.64
CA ALA A 794 -4.09 19.60 13.98
C ALA A 794 -5.60 19.83 14.20
N PRO A 795 -6.52 19.13 13.53
CA PRO A 795 -7.93 19.27 13.84
C PRO A 795 -8.15 18.90 15.30
N LYS A 796 -8.62 19.85 16.09
CA LYS A 796 -9.09 19.56 17.44
C LYS A 796 -10.20 18.51 17.31
N GLN A 797 -9.95 17.33 17.83
CA GLN A 797 -11.00 16.33 18.03
C GLN A 797 -12.04 16.95 18.95
N THR A 798 -13.17 17.31 18.40
CA THR A 798 -14.40 17.52 19.17
C THR A 798 -15.06 16.15 19.31
N TYR A 799 -15.32 15.78 20.53
CA TYR A 799 -15.93 14.53 21.03
C TYR A 799 -17.18 14.10 20.26
#